data_fc66593239d3e8106d2908903dbb089f
#
_entry.id   fc66593239d3e8106d2908903dbb089f
#
_cell.length_a   1.000
_cell.length_b   1.000
_cell.length_c   1.000
_cell.angle_alpha   90.00
_cell.angle_beta   90.00
_cell.angle_gamma   90.00
#
_symmetry.space_group_name_H-M   'P 1'
#
loop_
_entity.id
_entity.type
_entity.pdbx_description
1 polymer ?
#
loop_
_entity_poly.entity_id
_entity_poly.type
_entity_poly.pdbx_seq_one_letter_code
_entity_poly.pdbx_strand_id
1 'polypeptide(L)'
;MASMSGYAQTSAPVSLNTVDIGGKVPVTLLPTETAPSQALLEATSAKSVVGDIFVRNFVSPVADYTQVLNATPGAFSYSPNGVGLGDTKVTIRGLADGNSVISFDGIPFNDTNGVSHHSWTFFPAQFIGGATVDRSPGAASAIGQATYGGSFDLRSRELSDEKRTDLTASIGSWNTNLVSVEHHTGKFGENGENNLMFNIHQMKSDGYQTYNVQDRVGFSAKYEREISKDTKLTAFTSYMDLKNNTPNIKGIGRSDYNQGIYNNLLSADPTKANYYGYNFYDVPTDFSYVGIQTMLGDGWRMEDKVYRYSYYNKQNYNGTTITSTSATDKLNSYTTVGNILRFSKDSDLGTLRTGLWYDRADSYRYQIKSDPRTWVDVAAPNFRERYVTTTLQPYVEHEFKVNDRLKITPGIKYASYTQDFVHDQDNGGAVGPLGGTFSSATNTIAGGAANIANSVKYTDWLPSISANYMLQPNWSTYAQYAYGDQIPSTTVFDVLNAKASPVPKPTLAKVAQIGTVWKSDKMTLGADIYYMTLDGAYTKSATADANGNFAWIYSGKQINQGIEAEGNFALGNGFSLYASGTLGTYKYESGQSVAGAPKDTETLALNYMQGPWKTNLSVKRIGKMYNDGTPLTGSNSVYEAFQLGAVTVTNLFVNYTIKHPDAMTKETKVQLGVNNLFNEHKIVGIANATAGSTSANPNNADLLTVLPGRSVNLTMTSSF
;
A
#
# COMPACT_ATOMS: atom_id res chain seq x y z
N MET A 1 -22.59 -59.40 3.41
CA MET A 1 -23.18 -58.19 2.85
C MET A 1 -22.97 -57.07 3.84
N ALA A 2 -21.95 -56.28 3.63
CA ALA A 2 -21.64 -55.13 4.46
C ALA A 2 -21.80 -53.89 3.54
N SER A 3 -22.76 -53.03 3.91
CA SER A 3 -23.03 -51.76 3.20
C SER A 3 -21.99 -50.74 3.60
N MET A 4 -21.19 -50.28 2.67
CA MET A 4 -20.35 -49.10 2.81
C MET A 4 -21.23 -47.87 2.54
N SER A 5 -21.54 -47.09 3.57
CA SER A 5 -22.09 -45.75 3.43
C SER A 5 -20.95 -44.76 3.15
N GLY A 6 -20.88 -44.29 1.91
CA GLY A 6 -19.97 -43.24 1.50
C GLY A 6 -20.42 -41.90 2.10
N TYR A 7 -19.55 -41.27 2.90
CA TYR A 7 -19.70 -39.87 3.26
C TYR A 7 -19.28 -39.01 2.06
N ALA A 8 -20.25 -38.41 1.41
CA ALA A 8 -20.00 -37.33 0.46
C ALA A 8 -19.61 -36.06 1.26
N GLN A 9 -18.34 -35.70 1.25
CA GLN A 9 -17.87 -34.40 1.69
C GLN A 9 -18.33 -33.37 0.63
N THR A 10 -19.40 -32.64 0.93
CA THR A 10 -19.76 -31.45 0.16
C THR A 10 -18.79 -30.32 0.55
N SER A 11 -17.72 -30.16 -0.23
CA SER A 11 -16.89 -28.97 -0.17
C SER A 11 -17.71 -27.80 -0.73
N ALA A 12 -18.09 -26.86 0.11
CA ALA A 12 -18.67 -25.59 -0.33
C ALA A 12 -17.66 -24.85 -1.22
N PRO A 13 -18.06 -24.30 -2.37
CA PRO A 13 -17.15 -23.57 -3.24
C PRO A 13 -16.68 -22.27 -2.55
N VAL A 14 -15.38 -22.15 -2.31
CA VAL A 14 -14.77 -20.90 -1.85
C VAL A 14 -14.75 -19.94 -3.03
N SER A 15 -15.61 -18.93 -3.00
CA SER A 15 -15.65 -17.85 -3.99
C SER A 15 -14.47 -16.89 -3.75
N LEU A 16 -13.49 -16.91 -4.63
CA LEU A 16 -12.24 -16.12 -4.51
C LEU A 16 -12.37 -14.63 -4.84
N ASN A 17 -13.51 -14.18 -5.35
CA ASN A 17 -13.69 -12.79 -5.79
C ASN A 17 -14.61 -11.97 -4.88
N THR A 18 -15.07 -12.54 -3.80
CA THR A 18 -15.59 -11.79 -2.66
C THR A 18 -14.54 -11.88 -1.57
N VAL A 19 -14.07 -10.74 -1.04
CA VAL A 19 -13.42 -10.74 0.26
C VAL A 19 -14.46 -11.33 1.21
N ASP A 20 -14.35 -12.62 1.49
CA ASP A 20 -15.22 -13.27 2.46
C ASP A 20 -14.76 -12.78 3.83
N ILE A 21 -15.39 -11.70 4.29
CA ILE A 21 -15.13 -11.09 5.61
C ILE A 21 -15.62 -12.02 6.74
N GLY A 22 -16.00 -13.23 6.46
CA GLY A 22 -16.53 -14.16 7.44
C GLY A 22 -16.13 -15.63 7.30
N GLY A 23 -15.39 -15.99 6.26
CA GLY A 23 -14.94 -17.36 6.09
C GLY A 23 -13.79 -17.70 7.03
N LYS A 24 -14.03 -18.40 8.11
CA LYS A 24 -12.99 -19.14 8.81
C LYS A 24 -12.36 -20.10 7.81
N VAL A 25 -11.17 -19.79 7.29
CA VAL A 25 -10.33 -20.79 6.66
C VAL A 25 -10.06 -21.86 7.72
N PRO A 26 -10.41 -23.14 7.51
CA PRO A 26 -10.14 -24.16 8.50
C PRO A 26 -8.64 -24.18 8.79
N VAL A 27 -8.28 -23.87 10.02
CA VAL A 27 -6.91 -23.86 10.50
C VAL A 27 -6.45 -25.31 10.66
N THR A 28 -6.05 -25.93 9.59
CA THR A 28 -5.15 -27.06 9.66
C THR A 28 -3.75 -26.48 9.51
N LEU A 29 -2.97 -26.46 10.60
CA LEU A 29 -1.59 -25.97 10.66
C LEU A 29 -0.67 -26.75 9.70
N LEU A 30 -0.79 -26.45 8.42
CA LEU A 30 0.15 -26.91 7.41
C LEU A 30 1.36 -25.95 7.40
N PRO A 31 2.54 -26.41 7.02
CA PRO A 31 3.75 -25.58 6.89
C PRO A 31 3.56 -24.33 6.02
N THR A 32 2.51 -24.31 5.22
CA THR A 32 2.08 -23.17 4.38
C THR A 32 1.55 -21.98 5.17
N GLU A 33 1.09 -22.15 6.41
CA GLU A 33 0.53 -21.06 7.23
C GLU A 33 1.60 -20.13 7.81
N THR A 34 2.83 -20.60 7.90
CA THR A 34 3.99 -19.80 8.32
C THR A 34 4.77 -19.24 7.18
N ALA A 35 4.37 -19.56 5.97
CA ALA A 35 4.99 -19.03 4.78
C ALA A 35 4.80 -17.51 4.69
N PRO A 36 5.80 -16.78 4.18
CA PRO A 36 5.65 -15.37 3.84
C PRO A 36 4.45 -15.09 2.94
N SER A 37 4.22 -15.93 1.94
CA SER A 37 3.01 -15.91 1.11
C SER A 37 2.72 -17.28 0.50
N GLN A 38 1.53 -17.46 -0.07
CA GLN A 38 1.17 -18.68 -0.78
C GLN A 38 0.20 -18.43 -1.94
N ALA A 39 0.37 -19.18 -3.02
CA ALA A 39 -0.55 -19.21 -4.15
C ALA A 39 -1.83 -19.99 -3.82
N LEU A 40 -2.92 -19.68 -4.51
CA LEU A 40 -4.25 -20.26 -4.33
C LEU A 40 -4.60 -21.19 -5.49
N LEU A 41 -5.08 -22.40 -5.19
CA LEU A 41 -5.42 -23.41 -6.20
C LEU A 41 -6.56 -22.95 -7.12
N GLU A 42 -7.52 -22.20 -6.58
CA GLU A 42 -8.67 -21.67 -7.31
C GLU A 42 -8.39 -20.31 -7.97
N ALA A 43 -7.13 -19.87 -7.99
CA ALA A 43 -6.78 -18.59 -8.59
C ALA A 43 -7.20 -18.48 -10.05
N THR A 44 -7.67 -17.31 -10.44
CA THR A 44 -7.98 -16.92 -11.82
C THR A 44 -7.00 -15.85 -12.34
N SER A 45 -6.08 -15.44 -11.48
CA SER A 45 -5.01 -14.47 -11.73
C SER A 45 -3.83 -14.77 -10.78
N ALA A 46 -2.71 -14.08 -10.95
CA ALA A 46 -1.54 -14.24 -10.08
C ALA A 46 -1.82 -13.67 -8.69
N LYS A 47 -2.33 -14.50 -7.78
CA LYS A 47 -2.69 -14.14 -6.40
C LYS A 47 -1.81 -14.81 -5.38
N SER A 48 -1.43 -14.06 -4.33
CA SER A 48 -0.72 -14.58 -3.16
C SER A 48 -1.39 -14.11 -1.88
N VAL A 49 -1.42 -14.97 -0.86
CA VAL A 49 -2.01 -14.66 0.46
C VAL A 49 -0.93 -14.65 1.53
N VAL A 50 -0.92 -13.62 2.35
CA VAL A 50 -0.12 -13.48 3.57
C VAL A 50 -1.04 -13.71 4.77
N GLY A 51 -0.70 -14.69 5.62
CA GLY A 51 -1.54 -15.09 6.76
C GLY A 51 -1.22 -14.33 8.04
N ASP A 52 -2.16 -14.35 9.01
CA ASP A 52 -2.03 -13.72 10.34
C ASP A 52 -0.84 -14.28 11.13
N ILE A 53 -0.57 -15.57 11.03
CA ILE A 53 0.57 -16.22 11.73
C ILE A 53 1.89 -15.59 11.27
N PHE A 54 2.07 -15.33 9.98
CA PHE A 54 3.25 -14.65 9.46
C PHE A 54 3.35 -13.22 9.99
N VAL A 55 2.28 -12.46 9.91
CA VAL A 55 2.22 -11.06 10.37
C VAL A 55 2.56 -10.96 11.85
N ARG A 56 1.96 -11.80 12.70
CA ARG A 56 2.14 -11.75 14.17
C ARG A 56 3.50 -12.24 14.65
N ASN A 57 4.21 -13.06 13.88
CA ASN A 57 5.45 -13.69 14.36
C ASN A 57 6.70 -13.28 13.59
N PHE A 58 6.58 -12.82 12.34
CA PHE A 58 7.72 -12.60 11.45
C PHE A 58 7.75 -11.22 10.81
N VAL A 59 6.87 -10.32 11.25
CA VAL A 59 6.90 -8.90 10.92
C VAL A 59 7.21 -8.13 12.21
N SER A 60 8.00 -7.06 12.08
CA SER A 60 8.31 -6.20 13.24
C SER A 60 7.03 -5.60 13.84
N PRO A 61 6.87 -5.52 15.14
CA PRO A 61 5.66 -4.94 15.77
C PRO A 61 5.50 -3.44 15.47
N VAL A 62 6.55 -2.74 15.07
CA VAL A 62 6.47 -1.32 14.69
C VAL A 62 6.24 -1.11 13.18
N ALA A 63 6.18 -2.19 12.40
CA ALA A 63 6.03 -2.15 10.94
C ALA A 63 4.69 -1.52 10.50
N ASP A 64 4.68 -1.06 9.28
CA ASP A 64 3.48 -0.70 8.53
C ASP A 64 3.09 -1.81 7.52
N TYR A 65 2.04 -1.60 6.75
CA TYR A 65 1.54 -2.60 5.80
C TYR A 65 2.54 -2.93 4.68
N THR A 66 3.48 -2.04 4.34
CA THR A 66 4.44 -2.30 3.26
C THR A 66 5.36 -3.46 3.58
N GLN A 67 5.67 -3.66 4.87
CA GLN A 67 6.48 -4.80 5.31
C GLN A 67 5.71 -6.13 5.19
N VAL A 68 4.40 -6.11 5.41
CA VAL A 68 3.52 -7.26 5.16
C VAL A 68 3.50 -7.60 3.68
N LEU A 69 3.35 -6.61 2.81
CA LEU A 69 3.30 -6.78 1.36
C LEU A 69 4.65 -7.20 0.76
N ASN A 70 5.78 -6.81 1.38
CA ASN A 70 7.11 -7.25 0.98
C ASN A 70 7.31 -8.78 0.99
N ALA A 71 6.44 -9.52 1.66
CA ALA A 71 6.48 -10.98 1.67
C ALA A 71 6.10 -11.62 0.33
N THR A 72 5.40 -10.90 -0.55
CA THR A 72 4.86 -11.45 -1.79
C THR A 72 5.87 -11.38 -2.96
N PRO A 73 5.75 -12.27 -3.98
CA PRO A 73 6.62 -12.23 -5.15
C PRO A 73 6.59 -10.87 -5.85
N GLY A 74 7.74 -10.36 -6.25
CA GLY A 74 7.89 -9.12 -7.02
C GLY A 74 7.65 -7.83 -6.25
N ALA A 75 7.04 -7.88 -5.06
CA ALA A 75 6.82 -6.70 -4.24
C ALA A 75 8.07 -6.34 -3.44
N PHE A 76 8.40 -5.05 -3.37
CA PHE A 76 9.44 -4.55 -2.48
C PHE A 76 9.17 -3.11 -2.05
N SER A 77 9.75 -2.73 -0.92
CA SER A 77 9.76 -1.37 -0.39
C SER A 77 11.03 -1.15 0.42
N TYR A 78 11.44 0.10 0.55
CA TYR A 78 12.55 0.51 1.40
C TYR A 78 12.08 1.53 2.42
N SER A 79 12.49 1.37 3.68
CA SER A 79 12.18 2.29 4.79
C SER A 79 13.45 2.99 5.25
N PRO A 80 13.83 4.14 4.70
CA PRO A 80 15.14 4.77 4.96
C PRO A 80 15.38 5.17 6.41
N ASN A 81 14.33 5.39 7.18
CA ASN A 81 14.41 5.72 8.60
C ASN A 81 14.26 4.49 9.52
N GLY A 82 14.15 3.29 8.95
CA GLY A 82 13.89 2.04 9.67
C GLY A 82 12.49 1.49 9.43
N VAL A 83 12.30 0.21 9.73
CA VAL A 83 11.04 -0.50 9.51
C VAL A 83 9.89 0.17 10.26
N GLY A 84 8.85 0.60 9.53
CA GLY A 84 7.67 1.30 10.08
C GLY A 84 7.93 2.73 10.57
N LEU A 85 9.13 3.27 10.35
CA LEU A 85 9.57 4.57 10.84
C LEU A 85 9.71 5.61 9.70
N GLY A 86 8.74 5.69 8.82
CA GLY A 86 8.70 6.66 7.73
C GLY A 86 7.71 6.25 6.65
N ASP A 87 7.33 7.22 5.81
CA ASP A 87 6.47 6.95 4.67
C ASP A 87 7.20 6.08 3.65
N THR A 88 6.64 4.92 3.38
CA THR A 88 7.21 3.89 2.52
C THR A 88 6.27 3.57 1.38
N LYS A 89 6.81 3.27 0.21
CA LYS A 89 6.04 2.95 -0.99
C LYS A 89 6.34 1.53 -1.45
N VAL A 90 5.30 0.81 -1.84
CA VAL A 90 5.43 -0.53 -2.43
C VAL A 90 5.60 -0.40 -3.93
N THR A 91 6.55 -1.15 -4.48
CA THR A 91 6.70 -1.35 -5.92
C THR A 91 6.47 -2.81 -6.25
N ILE A 92 5.76 -3.09 -7.34
CA ILE A 92 5.50 -4.44 -7.84
C ILE A 92 5.47 -4.44 -9.36
N ARG A 93 6.06 -5.45 -10.00
CA ARG A 93 6.12 -5.58 -11.48
C ARG A 93 6.56 -4.29 -12.19
N GLY A 94 7.49 -3.53 -11.60
CA GLY A 94 7.97 -2.25 -12.13
C GLY A 94 6.96 -1.11 -12.02
N LEU A 95 5.91 -1.25 -11.25
CA LEU A 95 4.90 -0.25 -10.98
C LEU A 95 5.06 0.27 -9.56
N ALA A 96 5.23 1.57 -9.43
CA ALA A 96 5.33 2.25 -8.15
C ALA A 96 3.95 2.39 -7.47
N ASP A 97 3.94 2.80 -6.21
CA ASP A 97 2.73 3.19 -5.49
C ASP A 97 1.90 4.22 -6.27
N GLY A 98 0.58 4.12 -6.18
CA GLY A 98 -0.38 4.89 -6.98
C GLY A 98 -0.80 4.22 -8.28
N ASN A 99 -0.18 3.11 -8.66
CA ASN A 99 -0.54 2.32 -9.84
C ASN A 99 -1.35 1.06 -9.48
N SER A 100 -1.48 0.77 -8.19
CA SER A 100 -2.22 -0.36 -7.64
C SER A 100 -3.19 0.12 -6.58
N VAL A 101 -4.30 -0.59 -6.43
CA VAL A 101 -5.24 -0.36 -5.33
C VAL A 101 -4.65 -0.91 -4.04
N ILE A 102 -4.74 -0.15 -2.97
CA ILE A 102 -4.64 -0.70 -1.62
C ILE A 102 -6.02 -0.57 -0.99
N SER A 103 -6.53 -1.66 -0.44
CA SER A 103 -7.79 -1.69 0.29
C SER A 103 -7.60 -2.20 1.71
N PHE A 104 -8.51 -1.83 2.60
CA PHE A 104 -8.63 -2.40 3.93
C PHE A 104 -10.04 -2.94 4.11
N ASP A 105 -10.14 -4.25 4.38
CA ASP A 105 -11.41 -4.98 4.41
C ASP A 105 -12.26 -4.75 3.15
N GLY A 106 -11.59 -4.69 1.98
CA GLY A 106 -12.21 -4.49 0.66
C GLY A 106 -12.66 -3.05 0.35
N ILE A 107 -12.30 -2.06 1.18
CA ILE A 107 -12.55 -0.64 0.95
C ILE A 107 -11.26 -0.01 0.41
N PRO A 108 -11.22 0.45 -0.85
CA PRO A 108 -10.09 1.20 -1.38
C PRO A 108 -9.86 2.49 -0.59
N PHE A 109 -8.59 2.81 -0.31
CA PHE A 109 -8.20 4.08 0.29
C PHE A 109 -6.95 4.62 -0.40
N ASN A 110 -6.85 5.91 -0.58
CA ASN A 110 -5.71 6.57 -1.22
C ASN A 110 -5.72 8.07 -0.94
N ASP A 111 -4.57 8.72 -1.15
CA ASP A 111 -4.48 10.17 -1.27
C ASP A 111 -5.16 10.60 -2.56
N THR A 112 -6.04 11.55 -2.45
CA THR A 112 -6.87 12.04 -3.55
C THR A 112 -6.10 12.91 -4.55
N ASN A 113 -4.89 13.38 -4.16
CA ASN A 113 -4.04 14.21 -5.01
C ASN A 113 -3.36 13.41 -6.14
N GLY A 114 -3.05 12.14 -5.91
CA GLY A 114 -2.30 11.33 -6.88
C GLY A 114 -2.52 9.83 -6.76
N VAL A 115 -3.62 9.38 -6.14
CA VAL A 115 -3.95 7.96 -5.90
C VAL A 115 -2.84 7.21 -5.16
N SER A 116 -1.96 7.93 -4.46
CA SER A 116 -0.86 7.36 -3.68
C SER A 116 -1.30 7.00 -2.26
N HIS A 117 -0.43 6.30 -1.53
CA HIS A 117 -0.70 5.86 -0.18
C HIS A 117 0.38 6.36 0.78
N HIS A 118 0.01 6.59 2.03
CA HIS A 118 0.92 6.98 3.11
C HIS A 118 0.98 5.83 4.12
N SER A 119 2.01 4.97 4.00
CA SER A 119 2.09 3.69 4.69
C SER A 119 2.04 3.79 6.22
N TRP A 120 2.59 4.85 6.76
CA TRP A 120 2.74 5.05 8.21
C TRP A 120 1.53 5.65 8.92
N THR A 121 0.44 6.04 8.17
CA THR A 121 -0.64 6.86 8.75
C THR A 121 -1.94 6.12 9.01
N PHE A 122 -2.28 5.03 8.29
CA PHE A 122 -3.59 4.38 8.42
C PHE A 122 -3.53 3.03 9.13
N PHE A 123 -2.72 2.10 8.62
CA PHE A 123 -2.79 0.70 9.03
C PHE A 123 -1.41 0.16 9.45
N PRO A 124 -1.04 0.35 10.73
CA PRO A 124 0.14 -0.30 11.29
C PRO A 124 -0.11 -1.81 11.48
N ALA A 125 0.96 -2.58 11.69
CA ALA A 125 0.89 -4.03 11.86
C ALA A 125 -0.08 -4.48 12.99
N GLN A 126 -0.35 -3.62 13.98
CA GLN A 126 -1.33 -3.89 15.04
C GLN A 126 -2.75 -4.08 14.52
N PHE A 127 -3.12 -3.46 13.40
CA PHE A 127 -4.48 -3.53 12.84
C PHE A 127 -4.63 -4.63 11.80
N ILE A 128 -3.51 -5.17 11.28
CA ILE A 128 -3.50 -6.07 10.13
C ILE A 128 -3.50 -7.53 10.57
N GLY A 129 -4.47 -8.30 10.09
CA GLY A 129 -4.58 -9.75 10.26
C GLY A 129 -4.10 -10.55 9.04
N GLY A 130 -3.72 -9.89 7.96
CA GLY A 130 -3.21 -10.52 6.74
C GLY A 130 -3.42 -9.67 5.50
N ALA A 131 -3.01 -10.20 4.36
CA ALA A 131 -3.19 -9.52 3.07
C ALA A 131 -3.42 -10.52 1.94
N THR A 132 -4.11 -10.05 0.88
CA THR A 132 -4.16 -10.73 -0.42
C THR A 132 -3.58 -9.79 -1.45
N VAL A 133 -2.66 -10.28 -2.26
CA VAL A 133 -2.04 -9.52 -3.36
C VAL A 133 -2.46 -10.14 -4.68
N ASP A 134 -3.19 -9.40 -5.48
CA ASP A 134 -3.50 -9.73 -6.88
C ASP A 134 -2.61 -8.88 -7.78
N ARG A 135 -1.76 -9.52 -8.57
CA ARG A 135 -0.81 -8.85 -9.47
C ARG A 135 -1.39 -8.60 -10.86
N SER A 136 -2.69 -8.39 -10.93
CA SER A 136 -3.43 -8.12 -12.16
C SER A 136 -4.52 -7.09 -11.93
N PRO A 137 -5.13 -6.51 -12.97
CA PRO A 137 -6.30 -5.64 -12.81
C PRO A 137 -7.50 -6.29 -12.11
N GLY A 138 -7.45 -7.60 -11.93
CA GLY A 138 -8.50 -8.38 -11.31
C GLY A 138 -9.67 -8.70 -12.26
N ALA A 139 -10.77 -9.19 -11.68
CA ALA A 139 -12.04 -9.37 -12.35
C ALA A 139 -12.82 -8.03 -12.41
N ALA A 140 -13.97 -7.99 -13.05
CA ALA A 140 -14.79 -6.78 -13.11
C ALA A 140 -15.23 -6.27 -11.71
N SER A 141 -15.34 -7.16 -10.74
CA SER A 141 -15.63 -6.86 -9.34
C SER A 141 -14.49 -6.20 -8.56
N ALA A 142 -13.28 -6.14 -9.11
CA ALA A 142 -12.15 -5.42 -8.51
C ALA A 142 -12.37 -3.91 -8.69
N ILE A 143 -12.54 -3.17 -7.59
CA ILE A 143 -12.84 -1.74 -7.56
C ILE A 143 -11.62 -0.91 -7.14
N GLY A 144 -11.55 0.35 -7.58
CA GLY A 144 -10.48 1.29 -7.24
C GLY A 144 -10.23 2.33 -8.32
N GLN A 145 -9.47 3.37 -7.99
CA GLN A 145 -9.10 4.46 -8.89
C GLN A 145 -7.78 4.23 -9.64
N ALA A 146 -7.06 3.15 -9.29
CA ALA A 146 -5.83 2.74 -9.94
C ALA A 146 -5.76 1.20 -9.91
N THR A 147 -6.34 0.51 -10.89
CA THR A 147 -6.48 -0.95 -10.87
C THR A 147 -5.45 -1.68 -11.73
N TYR A 148 -4.74 -1.00 -12.61
CA TYR A 148 -3.90 -1.70 -13.59
C TYR A 148 -2.67 -2.41 -13.00
N GLY A 149 -2.13 -1.93 -11.90
CA GLY A 149 -1.02 -2.56 -11.19
C GLY A 149 -1.42 -3.71 -10.27
N GLY A 150 -2.73 -3.96 -10.15
CA GLY A 150 -3.27 -4.96 -9.24
C GLY A 150 -3.88 -4.39 -7.97
N SER A 151 -4.11 -5.26 -6.99
CA SER A 151 -4.63 -4.88 -5.69
C SER A 151 -3.84 -5.48 -4.53
N PHE A 152 -3.76 -4.73 -3.43
CA PHE A 152 -3.25 -5.14 -2.14
C PHE A 152 -4.39 -5.04 -1.12
N ASP A 153 -5.06 -6.15 -0.88
CA ASP A 153 -6.22 -6.20 0.01
C ASP A 153 -5.79 -6.57 1.43
N LEU A 154 -5.63 -5.57 2.30
CA LEU A 154 -5.33 -5.73 3.72
C LEU A 154 -6.60 -6.16 4.46
N ARG A 155 -6.44 -7.05 5.42
CA ARG A 155 -7.55 -7.50 6.28
C ARG A 155 -7.31 -7.06 7.71
N SER A 156 -8.36 -6.59 8.37
CA SER A 156 -8.35 -6.36 9.81
C SER A 156 -8.12 -7.66 10.58
N ARG A 157 -7.66 -7.54 11.82
CA ARG A 157 -7.51 -8.70 12.70
C ARG A 157 -8.84 -9.40 12.94
N GLU A 158 -8.78 -10.73 13.03
CA GLU A 158 -9.96 -11.55 13.31
C GLU A 158 -10.34 -11.44 14.79
N LEU A 159 -11.63 -11.53 15.05
CA LEU A 159 -12.19 -11.61 16.38
C LEU A 159 -11.95 -12.99 16.96
N SER A 160 -11.57 -13.06 18.25
CA SER A 160 -11.50 -14.33 18.99
C SER A 160 -12.88 -14.70 19.51
N ASP A 161 -13.26 -15.98 19.42
CA ASP A 161 -14.47 -16.51 20.05
C ASP A 161 -14.36 -16.57 21.58
N GLU A 162 -13.13 -16.54 22.09
CA GLU A 162 -12.83 -16.58 23.53
C GLU A 162 -12.36 -15.20 24.02
N LYS A 163 -12.72 -14.88 25.26
CA LYS A 163 -12.21 -13.67 25.93
C LYS A 163 -10.69 -13.76 26.09
N ARG A 164 -10.01 -12.70 25.62
CA ARG A 164 -8.55 -12.61 25.69
C ARG A 164 -8.10 -11.17 25.78
N THR A 165 -7.02 -10.94 26.50
CA THR A 165 -6.32 -9.65 26.55
C THR A 165 -4.85 -9.87 26.31
N ASP A 166 -4.30 -9.24 25.28
CA ASP A 166 -2.87 -9.26 24.98
C ASP A 166 -2.24 -7.92 25.35
N LEU A 167 -1.26 -7.95 26.25
CA LEU A 167 -0.41 -6.81 26.59
C LEU A 167 0.93 -7.00 25.89
N THR A 168 1.28 -6.08 25.00
CA THR A 168 2.53 -6.12 24.23
C THR A 168 3.41 -4.94 24.61
N ALA A 169 4.68 -5.20 24.91
CA ALA A 169 5.73 -4.22 25.07
C ALA A 169 6.90 -4.57 24.16
N SER A 170 7.44 -3.62 23.44
CA SER A 170 8.59 -3.77 22.56
C SER A 170 9.58 -2.65 22.77
N ILE A 171 10.87 -3.00 22.80
CA ILE A 171 12.00 -2.07 22.81
C ILE A 171 12.95 -2.42 21.67
N GLY A 172 13.59 -1.43 21.09
CA GLY A 172 14.47 -1.70 19.94
C GLY A 172 15.49 -0.60 19.68
N SER A 173 16.22 -0.76 18.58
CA SER A 173 17.20 0.20 18.09
C SER A 173 16.58 1.59 17.96
N TRP A 174 17.42 2.61 18.10
CA TRP A 174 17.06 4.04 17.96
C TRP A 174 15.98 4.49 18.95
N ASN A 175 16.12 4.03 20.21
CA ASN A 175 15.16 4.29 21.28
C ASN A 175 13.71 3.92 20.93
N THR A 176 13.53 2.99 19.98
CA THR A 176 12.20 2.56 19.58
C THR A 176 11.52 1.81 20.71
N ASN A 177 10.34 2.26 21.10
CA ASN A 177 9.50 1.57 22.07
C ASN A 177 8.05 1.56 21.56
N LEU A 178 7.34 0.47 21.88
CA LEU A 178 5.92 0.28 21.57
C LEU A 178 5.25 -0.39 22.74
N VAL A 179 4.10 0.11 23.14
CA VAL A 179 3.18 -0.54 24.07
C VAL A 179 1.83 -0.67 23.39
N SER A 180 1.21 -1.85 23.51
CA SER A 180 -0.11 -2.12 22.91
C SER A 180 -0.95 -2.98 23.83
N VAL A 181 -2.25 -2.70 23.86
CA VAL A 181 -3.29 -3.53 24.48
C VAL A 181 -4.25 -3.94 23.39
N GLU A 182 -4.44 -5.24 23.20
CA GLU A 182 -5.49 -5.82 22.36
C GLU A 182 -6.44 -6.63 23.22
N HIS A 183 -7.73 -6.34 23.19
CA HIS A 183 -8.73 -7.03 23.97
C HIS A 183 -9.83 -7.59 23.08
N HIS A 184 -10.14 -8.85 23.28
CA HIS A 184 -11.25 -9.57 22.70
C HIS A 184 -12.27 -9.89 23.80
N THR A 185 -13.52 -9.56 23.60
CA THR A 185 -14.59 -9.92 24.54
C THR A 185 -14.92 -11.40 24.50
N GLY A 186 -14.53 -12.09 23.43
CA GLY A 186 -15.16 -13.35 23.05
C GLY A 186 -16.59 -13.15 22.59
N LYS A 187 -17.29 -14.22 22.25
CA LYS A 187 -18.72 -14.18 21.95
C LYS A 187 -19.52 -13.87 23.20
N PHE A 188 -20.49 -12.95 23.11
CA PHE A 188 -21.36 -12.57 24.21
C PHE A 188 -22.80 -12.30 23.72
N GLY A 189 -23.75 -12.14 24.65
CA GLY A 189 -25.19 -12.15 24.40
C GLY A 189 -25.80 -13.50 24.73
N GLU A 190 -27.13 -13.62 24.64
CA GLU A 190 -27.84 -14.84 25.03
C GLU A 190 -27.47 -16.05 24.17
N ASN A 191 -27.18 -15.82 22.88
CA ASN A 191 -26.81 -16.86 21.92
C ASN A 191 -25.35 -16.70 21.40
N GLY A 192 -24.53 -15.84 22.02
CA GLY A 192 -23.17 -15.54 21.56
C GLY A 192 -23.16 -14.75 20.22
N GLU A 193 -24.22 -14.02 19.95
CA GLU A 193 -24.43 -13.31 18.68
C GLU A 193 -23.54 -12.08 18.49
N ASN A 194 -22.89 -11.61 19.55
CA ASN A 194 -22.03 -10.43 19.52
C ASN A 194 -20.57 -10.83 19.72
N ASN A 195 -19.65 -10.11 19.11
CA ASN A 195 -18.22 -10.22 19.33
C ASN A 195 -17.55 -8.86 19.12
N LEU A 196 -16.62 -8.47 19.99
CA LEU A 196 -15.93 -7.19 19.95
C LEU A 196 -14.43 -7.37 20.21
N MET A 197 -13.63 -6.64 19.46
CA MET A 197 -12.19 -6.48 19.71
C MET A 197 -11.86 -4.98 19.67
N PHE A 198 -10.91 -4.56 20.50
CA PHE A 198 -10.25 -3.27 20.36
C PHE A 198 -8.74 -3.37 20.57
N ASN A 199 -8.01 -2.48 19.93
CA ASN A 199 -6.57 -2.33 20.10
C ASN A 199 -6.25 -0.85 20.38
N ILE A 200 -5.35 -0.61 21.33
CA ILE A 200 -4.76 0.72 21.61
C ILE A 200 -3.26 0.52 21.65
N HIS A 201 -2.52 1.41 20.98
CA HIS A 201 -1.07 1.36 21.02
C HIS A 201 -0.44 2.75 21.01
N GLN A 202 0.78 2.83 21.55
CA GLN A 202 1.67 3.97 21.42
C GLN A 202 3.05 3.46 20.97
N MET A 203 3.66 4.17 20.04
CA MET A 203 5.02 3.91 19.56
C MET A 203 5.80 5.22 19.49
N LYS A 204 7.05 5.19 19.98
CA LYS A 204 8.02 6.29 19.86
C LYS A 204 9.34 5.75 19.36
N SER A 205 10.04 6.54 18.55
CA SER A 205 11.37 6.21 18.03
C SER A 205 12.13 7.48 17.65
N ASP A 206 13.45 7.47 17.86
CA ASP A 206 14.33 8.53 17.33
C ASP A 206 14.58 8.35 15.82
N GLY A 207 14.26 7.16 15.27
CA GLY A 207 14.55 6.80 13.87
C GLY A 207 16.04 6.51 13.62
N TYR A 208 16.32 5.89 12.46
CA TYR A 208 17.71 5.65 12.01
C TYR A 208 18.41 6.95 11.60
N GLN A 209 17.70 7.80 10.87
CA GLN A 209 18.23 9.07 10.39
C GLN A 209 18.23 10.11 11.52
N THR A 210 19.28 10.91 11.60
CA THR A 210 19.45 11.88 12.69
C THR A 210 18.25 12.79 12.83
N TYR A 211 17.69 12.86 14.06
CA TYR A 211 16.55 13.70 14.43
C TYR A 211 15.27 13.50 13.61
N ASN A 212 15.14 12.41 12.90
CA ASN A 212 13.91 12.02 12.20
C ASN A 212 12.99 11.20 13.13
N VAL A 213 12.58 11.85 14.20
CA VAL A 213 11.79 11.26 15.28
C VAL A 213 10.38 10.92 14.80
N GLN A 214 9.79 9.85 15.35
CA GLN A 214 8.40 9.49 15.11
C GLN A 214 7.70 9.15 16.43
N ASP A 215 6.52 9.74 16.64
CA ASP A 215 5.57 9.41 17.72
C ASP A 215 4.23 9.04 17.09
N ARG A 216 3.65 7.92 17.51
CA ARG A 216 2.39 7.41 16.97
C ARG A 216 1.51 6.88 18.09
N VAL A 217 0.27 7.35 18.15
CA VAL A 217 -0.79 6.78 18.98
C VAL A 217 -1.89 6.27 18.07
N GLY A 218 -2.37 5.06 18.31
CA GLY A 218 -3.41 4.46 17.49
C GLY A 218 -4.44 3.70 18.31
N PHE A 219 -5.65 3.71 17.79
CA PHE A 219 -6.79 2.96 18.30
C PHE A 219 -7.53 2.29 17.16
N SER A 220 -7.99 1.06 17.36
CA SER A 220 -8.97 0.41 16.48
C SER A 220 -9.97 -0.41 17.26
N ALA A 221 -11.19 -0.55 16.72
CA ALA A 221 -12.20 -1.47 17.23
C ALA A 221 -12.93 -2.15 16.08
N LYS A 222 -13.24 -3.43 16.24
CA LYS A 222 -14.04 -4.21 15.31
C LYS A 222 -15.16 -4.90 16.10
N TYR A 223 -16.37 -4.77 15.62
CA TYR A 223 -17.57 -5.38 16.20
C TYR A 223 -18.27 -6.21 15.15
N GLU A 224 -18.70 -7.41 15.50
CA GLU A 224 -19.54 -8.27 14.68
C GLU A 224 -20.80 -8.68 15.46
N ARG A 225 -21.92 -8.72 14.75
CA ARG A 225 -23.20 -9.21 15.28
C ARG A 225 -23.91 -10.10 14.28
N GLU A 226 -24.25 -11.29 14.70
CA GLU A 226 -25.17 -12.16 13.99
C GLU A 226 -26.62 -11.71 14.31
N ILE A 227 -27.21 -10.89 13.40
CA ILE A 227 -28.58 -10.39 13.56
C ILE A 227 -29.60 -11.53 13.42
N SER A 228 -29.30 -12.46 12.51
CA SER A 228 -30.03 -13.71 12.29
C SER A 228 -29.05 -14.75 11.72
N LYS A 229 -29.53 -15.98 11.53
CA LYS A 229 -28.72 -17.04 10.86
C LYS A 229 -28.27 -16.67 9.44
N ASP A 230 -28.99 -15.74 8.79
CA ASP A 230 -28.76 -15.31 7.41
C ASP A 230 -28.17 -13.92 7.30
N THR A 231 -28.04 -13.17 8.42
CA THR A 231 -27.65 -11.77 8.40
C THR A 231 -26.59 -11.46 9.45
N LYS A 232 -25.46 -10.93 9.01
CA LYS A 232 -24.32 -10.49 9.84
C LYS A 232 -24.06 -9.01 9.64
N LEU A 233 -23.86 -8.29 10.73
CA LEU A 233 -23.38 -6.91 10.77
C LEU A 233 -21.91 -6.91 11.18
N THR A 234 -21.09 -6.08 10.52
CA THR A 234 -19.72 -5.80 10.90
C THR A 234 -19.53 -4.29 10.98
N ALA A 235 -18.91 -3.80 12.04
CA ALA A 235 -18.47 -2.41 12.15
C ALA A 235 -16.98 -2.37 12.51
N PHE A 236 -16.26 -1.45 11.88
CA PHE A 236 -14.86 -1.20 12.17
C PHE A 236 -14.63 0.31 12.30
N THR A 237 -13.76 0.69 13.23
CA THR A 237 -13.27 2.06 13.35
C THR A 237 -11.82 2.07 13.77
N SER A 238 -11.05 3.02 13.24
CA SER A 238 -9.69 3.30 13.69
C SER A 238 -9.41 4.79 13.70
N TYR A 239 -8.49 5.18 14.57
CA TYR A 239 -7.92 6.51 14.64
C TYR A 239 -6.42 6.38 14.84
N MET A 240 -5.67 7.27 14.19
CA MET A 240 -4.22 7.35 14.37
C MET A 240 -3.78 8.81 14.42
N ASP A 241 -2.93 9.15 15.38
CA ASP A 241 -2.21 10.42 15.47
C ASP A 241 -0.71 10.14 15.29
N LEU A 242 -0.14 10.69 14.23
CA LEU A 242 1.26 10.52 13.88
C LEU A 242 1.95 11.88 13.88
N LYS A 243 3.05 11.98 14.63
CA LYS A 243 3.95 13.14 14.64
C LYS A 243 5.36 12.71 14.30
N ASN A 244 6.03 13.52 13.49
CA ASN A 244 7.43 13.25 13.13
C ASN A 244 8.19 14.52 12.74
N ASN A 245 9.53 14.39 12.70
CA ASN A 245 10.41 15.44 12.20
C ASN A 245 11.07 14.93 10.90
N THR A 246 10.47 15.21 9.76
CA THR A 246 10.96 14.77 8.47
C THR A 246 11.04 15.96 7.51
N PRO A 247 12.16 16.21 6.81
CA PRO A 247 12.24 17.26 5.80
C PRO A 247 11.44 16.86 4.56
N ASN A 248 11.09 17.85 3.73
CA ASN A 248 10.40 17.58 2.47
C ASN A 248 11.25 16.71 1.52
N ILE A 249 12.54 16.97 1.44
CA ILE A 249 13.50 16.17 0.66
C ILE A 249 14.23 15.22 1.62
N LYS A 250 13.95 13.93 1.48
CA LYS A 250 14.44 12.87 2.36
C LYS A 250 15.65 12.21 1.71
N GLY A 251 16.85 12.65 2.06
CA GLY A 251 18.07 12.03 1.55
C GLY A 251 19.30 12.53 2.28
N ILE A 252 20.30 11.67 2.41
CA ILE A 252 21.62 12.04 2.96
C ILE A 252 22.54 12.52 1.83
N GLY A 253 23.47 13.42 2.13
CA GLY A 253 24.47 13.88 1.16
C GLY A 253 25.35 12.74 0.66
N ARG A 254 25.64 12.71 -0.65
CA ARG A 254 26.62 11.75 -1.20
C ARG A 254 28.00 11.93 -0.56
N SER A 255 28.37 13.15 -0.20
CA SER A 255 29.61 13.41 0.52
C SER A 255 29.68 12.65 1.86
N ASP A 256 28.57 12.64 2.62
CA ASP A 256 28.49 11.91 3.89
C ASP A 256 28.57 10.40 3.65
N TYR A 257 27.82 9.90 2.66
CA TYR A 257 27.84 8.49 2.27
C TYR A 257 29.26 8.02 1.93
N ASN A 258 30.01 8.80 1.17
CA ASN A 258 31.39 8.48 0.78
C ASN A 258 32.36 8.47 1.98
N GLN A 259 32.01 9.15 3.08
CA GLN A 259 32.75 9.13 4.35
C GLN A 259 32.28 8.05 5.32
N GLY A 260 31.32 7.20 4.93
CA GLY A 260 30.75 6.16 5.79
C GLY A 260 29.68 6.67 6.77
N ILE A 261 29.14 7.87 6.55
CA ILE A 261 28.05 8.46 7.33
C ILE A 261 26.75 8.22 6.57
N TYR A 262 25.91 7.29 7.06
CA TYR A 262 24.75 6.81 6.31
C TYR A 262 23.39 7.34 6.81
N ASN A 263 23.39 8.17 7.85
CA ASN A 263 22.17 8.59 8.54
C ASN A 263 22.06 10.10 8.81
N ASN A 264 22.98 10.92 8.31
CA ASN A 264 22.99 12.37 8.56
C ASN A 264 21.91 13.09 7.75
N LEU A 265 20.74 13.30 8.34
CA LEU A 265 19.58 13.93 7.69
C LEU A 265 19.29 15.34 8.29
N LEU A 266 18.99 15.41 9.57
CA LEU A 266 18.66 16.64 10.27
C LEU A 266 19.70 16.97 11.34
N SER A 267 19.72 18.26 11.76
CA SER A 267 20.65 18.81 12.73
C SER A 267 19.94 19.26 14.01
N ALA A 268 20.62 19.20 15.15
CA ALA A 268 20.18 19.82 16.41
C ALA A 268 20.51 21.32 16.49
N ASP A 269 21.31 21.85 15.58
CA ASP A 269 21.78 23.23 15.59
C ASP A 269 20.76 24.15 14.91
N PRO A 270 20.10 25.07 15.65
CA PRO A 270 19.08 25.96 15.11
C PRO A 270 19.63 27.03 14.14
N THR A 271 20.95 27.15 14.02
CA THR A 271 21.58 28.03 13.02
C THR A 271 21.70 27.40 11.65
N LYS A 272 21.39 26.08 11.54
CA LYS A 272 21.43 25.33 10.27
C LYS A 272 20.04 25.22 9.65
N ALA A 273 19.98 25.31 8.33
CA ALA A 273 18.72 25.22 7.59
C ALA A 273 17.99 23.88 7.78
N ASN A 274 18.72 22.79 7.99
CA ASN A 274 18.18 21.45 8.26
C ASN A 274 17.97 21.18 9.76
N TYR A 275 17.81 22.22 10.61
CA TYR A 275 17.46 22.04 12.01
C TYR A 275 16.14 21.26 12.14
N TYR A 276 16.11 20.23 13.00
CA TYR A 276 14.93 19.35 13.12
C TYR A 276 13.65 20.10 13.49
N GLY A 277 13.74 21.16 14.33
CA GLY A 277 12.60 21.99 14.74
C GLY A 277 12.00 22.83 13.60
N TYR A 278 12.65 22.92 12.44
CA TYR A 278 12.11 23.56 11.23
C TYR A 278 11.41 22.57 10.30
N ASN A 279 11.27 21.30 10.71
CA ASN A 279 10.72 20.24 9.88
C ASN A 279 9.84 19.32 10.74
N PHE A 280 8.54 19.38 10.58
CA PHE A 280 7.61 18.51 11.30
C PHE A 280 6.34 18.24 10.52
N TYR A 281 5.73 17.11 10.85
CA TYR A 281 4.43 16.64 10.38
C TYR A 281 3.54 16.37 11.58
N ASP A 282 2.26 16.69 11.45
CA ASP A 282 1.18 16.32 12.36
C ASP A 282 0.06 15.73 11.50
N VAL A 283 -0.19 14.41 11.65
CA VAL A 283 -1.01 13.65 10.68
C VAL A 283 -2.02 12.77 11.40
N PRO A 284 -3.10 13.34 11.94
CA PRO A 284 -4.23 12.56 12.38
C PRO A 284 -4.99 11.95 11.19
N THR A 285 -5.41 10.69 11.34
CA THR A 285 -6.21 9.94 10.37
C THR A 285 -7.32 9.17 11.06
N ASP A 286 -8.43 8.98 10.40
CA ASP A 286 -9.48 8.05 10.84
C ASP A 286 -9.96 7.18 9.68
N PHE A 287 -10.50 5.99 10.01
CA PHE A 287 -11.09 5.08 9.04
C PHE A 287 -12.21 4.29 9.73
N SER A 288 -13.41 4.31 9.16
CA SER A 288 -14.57 3.65 9.75
C SER A 288 -15.49 3.09 8.68
N TYR A 289 -16.11 1.95 8.94
CA TYR A 289 -17.16 1.40 8.12
C TYR A 289 -18.20 0.63 8.94
N VAL A 290 -19.40 0.50 8.36
CA VAL A 290 -20.43 -0.45 8.77
C VAL A 290 -20.82 -1.25 7.55
N GLY A 291 -20.81 -2.56 7.67
CA GLY A 291 -21.16 -3.51 6.61
C GLY A 291 -22.25 -4.47 7.08
N ILE A 292 -23.14 -4.83 6.18
CA ILE A 292 -24.14 -5.88 6.35
C ILE A 292 -23.98 -6.92 5.26
N GLN A 293 -24.01 -8.18 5.66
CA GLN A 293 -24.06 -9.32 4.74
C GLN A 293 -25.33 -10.11 5.04
N THR A 294 -26.10 -10.46 4.02
CA THR A 294 -27.32 -11.20 4.20
C THR A 294 -27.62 -12.15 3.04
N MET A 295 -28.18 -13.31 3.37
CA MET A 295 -28.78 -14.24 2.40
C MET A 295 -30.21 -13.82 2.12
N LEU A 296 -30.53 -13.52 0.86
CA LEU A 296 -31.84 -13.05 0.43
C LEU A 296 -32.79 -14.19 -0.02
N GLY A 297 -32.31 -15.44 0.02
CA GLY A 297 -33.02 -16.60 -0.51
C GLY A 297 -32.66 -16.89 -1.98
N ASP A 298 -33.08 -18.06 -2.48
CA ASP A 298 -32.90 -18.52 -3.86
C ASP A 298 -31.44 -18.39 -4.37
N GLY A 299 -30.43 -18.59 -3.49
CA GLY A 299 -29.01 -18.47 -3.79
C GLY A 299 -28.50 -17.03 -3.89
N TRP A 300 -29.32 -16.02 -3.64
CA TRP A 300 -28.87 -14.63 -3.59
C TRP A 300 -28.22 -14.27 -2.27
N ARG A 301 -27.10 -13.58 -2.37
CA ARG A 301 -26.38 -12.92 -1.29
C ARG A 301 -26.25 -11.44 -1.58
N MET A 302 -26.35 -10.60 -0.55
CA MET A 302 -26.08 -9.16 -0.60
C MET A 302 -25.00 -8.82 0.42
N GLU A 303 -24.08 -7.97 0.03
CA GLU A 303 -23.16 -7.23 0.89
C GLU A 303 -23.35 -5.74 0.62
N ASP A 304 -23.58 -4.95 1.67
CA ASP A 304 -23.60 -3.49 1.61
C ASP A 304 -22.68 -2.92 2.67
N LYS A 305 -21.78 -2.01 2.27
CA LYS A 305 -20.76 -1.42 3.14
C LYS A 305 -20.71 0.08 2.91
N VAL A 306 -21.02 0.84 3.96
CA VAL A 306 -20.88 2.30 3.99
C VAL A 306 -19.62 2.64 4.79
N TYR A 307 -18.81 3.56 4.29
CA TYR A 307 -17.54 3.91 4.92
C TYR A 307 -17.25 5.40 4.87
N ARG A 308 -16.35 5.81 5.76
CA ARG A 308 -15.71 7.12 5.81
C ARG A 308 -14.26 6.96 6.24
N TYR A 309 -13.37 7.73 5.61
CA TYR A 309 -12.03 7.93 6.15
C TYR A 309 -11.57 9.37 5.94
N SER A 310 -10.62 9.83 6.76
CA SER A 310 -10.02 11.14 6.61
C SER A 310 -8.52 11.11 6.85
N TYR A 311 -7.86 12.05 6.23
CA TYR A 311 -6.45 12.31 6.34
C TYR A 311 -6.26 13.81 6.50
N TYR A 312 -5.48 14.22 7.50
CA TYR A 312 -5.11 15.59 7.73
C TYR A 312 -3.60 15.65 7.93
N ASN A 313 -2.86 16.24 7.00
CA ASN A 313 -1.42 16.35 7.07
C ASN A 313 -1.03 17.83 7.12
N LYS A 314 -0.83 18.32 8.34
CA LYS A 314 -0.18 19.59 8.61
C LYS A 314 1.32 19.36 8.59
N GLN A 315 1.99 19.99 7.65
CA GLN A 315 3.41 19.78 7.42
C GLN A 315 4.11 21.14 7.32
N ASN A 316 5.18 21.31 8.09
CA ASN A 316 6.04 22.46 8.01
C ASN A 316 7.45 22.00 7.70
N TYR A 317 8.10 22.62 6.72
CA TYR A 317 9.48 22.30 6.38
C TYR A 317 10.25 23.51 5.89
N ASN A 318 11.55 23.53 6.17
CA ASN A 318 12.44 24.59 5.72
C ASN A 318 13.15 24.21 4.40
N GLY A 319 13.60 25.21 3.67
CA GLY A 319 14.46 25.05 2.49
C GLY A 319 15.94 24.91 2.85
N THR A 320 16.80 25.43 1.99
CA THR A 320 18.27 25.36 2.14
C THR A 320 18.87 26.57 2.88
N THR A 321 18.07 27.56 3.21
CA THR A 321 18.47 28.81 3.88
C THR A 321 17.55 29.10 5.07
N ILE A 322 17.88 30.10 5.89
CA ILE A 322 17.04 30.57 6.97
C ILE A 322 16.72 32.06 6.70
N THR A 323 15.53 32.29 6.18
CA THR A 323 14.98 33.66 5.92
C THR A 323 13.52 33.70 6.32
N SER A 324 12.93 34.90 6.35
CA SER A 324 11.49 35.08 6.65
C SER A 324 10.53 34.40 5.65
N THR A 325 11.03 33.80 4.58
CA THR A 325 10.24 33.17 3.52
C THR A 325 10.83 31.83 3.05
N SER A 326 11.79 31.25 3.79
CA SER A 326 12.50 30.04 3.35
C SER A 326 11.76 28.77 3.70
N ALA A 327 10.88 28.79 4.69
CA ALA A 327 10.05 27.64 5.04
C ALA A 327 8.75 27.62 4.25
N THR A 328 8.10 26.47 4.31
CA THR A 328 6.77 26.24 3.74
C THR A 328 5.87 25.67 4.81
N ASP A 329 4.78 26.36 5.08
CA ASP A 329 3.61 25.84 5.76
C ASP A 329 2.73 25.13 4.71
N LYS A 330 2.42 23.87 4.94
CA LYS A 330 1.67 23.02 4.00
C LYS A 330 0.55 22.30 4.71
N LEU A 331 -0.61 22.28 4.08
CA LEU A 331 -1.72 21.39 4.41
C LEU A 331 -2.05 20.51 3.23
N ASN A 332 -2.26 19.23 3.50
CA ASN A 332 -2.94 18.29 2.59
C ASN A 332 -4.00 17.55 3.41
N SER A 333 -5.27 17.81 3.14
CA SER A 333 -6.36 17.18 3.88
C SER A 333 -7.43 16.67 2.93
N TYR A 334 -8.04 15.54 3.27
CA TYR A 334 -9.20 15.02 2.57
C TYR A 334 -10.10 14.21 3.49
N THR A 335 -11.38 14.17 3.12
CA THR A 335 -12.38 13.28 3.70
C THR A 335 -13.06 12.54 2.57
N THR A 336 -13.10 11.22 2.68
CA THR A 336 -13.76 10.35 1.72
C THR A 336 -14.94 9.66 2.38
N VAL A 337 -16.06 9.62 1.68
CA VAL A 337 -17.26 8.83 2.03
C VAL A 337 -17.65 7.98 0.85
N GLY A 338 -18.10 6.77 1.11
CA GLY A 338 -18.49 5.88 0.02
C GLY A 338 -19.37 4.74 0.42
N ASN A 339 -19.82 4.03 -0.59
CA ASN A 339 -20.66 2.84 -0.47
C ASN A 339 -20.21 1.76 -1.46
N ILE A 340 -20.18 0.53 -1.00
CA ILE A 340 -19.92 -0.66 -1.81
C ILE A 340 -21.10 -1.60 -1.66
N LEU A 341 -21.92 -1.70 -2.70
CA LEU A 341 -23.06 -2.61 -2.77
C LEU A 341 -22.76 -3.75 -3.72
N ARG A 342 -22.87 -4.98 -3.25
CA ARG A 342 -22.59 -6.21 -4.01
C ARG A 342 -23.73 -7.19 -3.89
N PHE A 343 -24.05 -7.84 -5.00
CA PHE A 343 -24.95 -8.98 -5.05
C PHE A 343 -24.25 -10.16 -5.71
N SER A 344 -24.48 -11.34 -5.18
CA SER A 344 -24.09 -12.58 -5.84
C SER A 344 -25.24 -13.57 -5.85
N LYS A 345 -25.32 -14.38 -6.91
CA LYS A 345 -26.31 -15.45 -7.05
C LYS A 345 -25.63 -16.74 -7.46
N ASP A 346 -25.73 -17.73 -6.60
CA ASP A 346 -25.27 -19.08 -6.91
C ASP A 346 -26.39 -19.85 -7.64
N SER A 347 -26.04 -20.56 -8.70
CA SER A 347 -26.91 -21.40 -9.52
C SER A 347 -26.14 -22.60 -10.10
N ASP A 348 -26.86 -23.52 -10.75
CA ASP A 348 -26.25 -24.67 -11.43
C ASP A 348 -25.30 -24.26 -12.57
N LEU A 349 -25.52 -23.08 -13.16
CA LEU A 349 -24.65 -22.51 -14.20
C LEU A 349 -23.39 -21.86 -13.64
N GLY A 350 -23.33 -21.63 -12.33
CA GLY A 350 -22.23 -20.94 -11.66
C GLY A 350 -22.69 -19.75 -10.85
N THR A 351 -21.82 -18.76 -10.65
CA THR A 351 -22.07 -17.62 -9.77
C THR A 351 -22.10 -16.31 -10.56
N LEU A 352 -23.25 -15.64 -10.58
CA LEU A 352 -23.40 -14.26 -11.04
C LEU A 352 -22.95 -13.30 -9.93
N ARG A 353 -22.16 -12.27 -10.26
CA ARG A 353 -21.78 -11.18 -9.36
C ARG A 353 -22.04 -9.85 -10.04
N THR A 354 -22.68 -8.94 -9.32
CA THR A 354 -22.90 -7.57 -9.77
C THR A 354 -22.82 -6.62 -8.59
N GLY A 355 -22.49 -5.38 -8.84
CA GLY A 355 -22.38 -4.41 -7.77
C GLY A 355 -22.11 -3.01 -8.27
N LEU A 356 -21.97 -2.12 -7.30
CA LEU A 356 -21.72 -0.71 -7.49
C LEU A 356 -20.78 -0.21 -6.41
N TRP A 357 -19.72 0.47 -6.82
CA TRP A 357 -18.91 1.28 -5.93
C TRP A 357 -19.17 2.76 -6.19
N TYR A 358 -19.53 3.48 -5.15
CA TYR A 358 -19.61 4.93 -5.10
C TYR A 358 -18.60 5.46 -4.08
N ASP A 359 -17.82 6.45 -4.48
CA ASP A 359 -16.81 7.11 -3.64
C ASP A 359 -16.82 8.61 -3.92
N ARG A 360 -16.75 9.43 -2.86
CA ARG A 360 -16.65 10.87 -2.97
C ARG A 360 -15.61 11.38 -1.98
N ALA A 361 -14.52 11.86 -2.53
CA ALA A 361 -13.42 12.45 -1.78
C ALA A 361 -13.43 13.99 -1.93
N ASP A 362 -13.46 14.70 -0.81
CA ASP A 362 -13.40 16.15 -0.72
C ASP A 362 -12.06 16.56 -0.12
N SER A 363 -11.27 17.30 -0.87
CA SER A 363 -9.87 17.58 -0.56
C SER A 363 -9.61 19.08 -0.52
N TYR A 364 -8.81 19.49 0.45
CA TYR A 364 -8.33 20.87 0.57
C TYR A 364 -6.84 20.87 0.85
N ARG A 365 -6.10 21.68 0.09
CA ARG A 365 -4.67 21.81 0.28
C ARG A 365 -4.16 23.23 0.03
N TYR A 366 -3.06 23.56 0.67
CA TYR A 366 -2.31 24.78 0.42
C TYR A 366 -0.81 24.60 0.66
N GLN A 367 -0.03 25.52 0.12
CA GLN A 367 1.34 25.78 0.51
C GLN A 367 1.55 27.30 0.61
N ILE A 368 2.10 27.73 1.73
CA ILE A 368 2.36 29.13 2.02
C ILE A 368 3.81 29.26 2.48
N LYS A 369 4.54 30.24 1.97
CA LYS A 369 5.89 30.52 2.48
C LYS A 369 5.80 31.10 3.89
N SER A 370 6.75 30.72 4.75
CA SER A 370 6.80 31.14 6.14
C SER A 370 8.23 31.31 6.65
N ASP A 371 8.38 31.97 7.78
CA ASP A 371 9.64 32.04 8.50
C ASP A 371 9.80 30.78 9.38
N PRO A 372 10.85 29.96 9.20
CA PRO A 372 11.00 28.71 9.96
C PRO A 372 11.19 28.92 11.47
N ARG A 373 11.55 30.11 11.91
CA ARG A 373 11.78 30.44 13.35
C ARG A 373 10.51 30.79 14.09
N THR A 374 9.51 31.33 13.39
CA THR A 374 8.27 31.88 13.98
C THR A 374 7.01 31.24 13.42
N TRP A 375 7.11 30.57 12.25
CA TRP A 375 6.02 30.01 11.45
C TRP A 375 4.97 31.05 11.06
N VAL A 376 5.40 32.33 10.94
CA VAL A 376 4.55 33.38 10.41
C VAL A 376 4.53 33.34 8.90
N ASP A 377 3.33 33.17 8.36
CA ASP A 377 3.10 33.06 6.92
C ASP A 377 3.19 34.42 6.23
N VAL A 378 3.59 34.39 4.96
CA VAL A 378 3.47 35.53 4.07
C VAL A 378 2.02 35.71 3.60
N ALA A 379 1.68 36.89 3.10
CA ALA A 379 0.31 37.25 2.76
C ALA A 379 -0.31 36.41 1.63
N ALA A 380 0.49 36.01 0.64
CA ALA A 380 -0.01 35.23 -0.49
C ALA A 380 0.53 33.81 -0.49
N PRO A 381 -0.30 32.77 -0.63
CA PRO A 381 0.13 31.40 -0.74
C PRO A 381 0.86 31.11 -2.06
N ASN A 382 1.65 30.03 -2.09
CA ASN A 382 2.12 29.46 -3.35
C ASN A 382 0.95 28.92 -4.15
N PHE A 383 0.05 28.21 -3.48
CA PHE A 383 -1.27 27.83 -3.97
C PHE A 383 -2.22 27.55 -2.79
N ARG A 384 -3.52 27.69 -3.06
CA ARG A 384 -4.62 27.28 -2.21
C ARG A 384 -5.74 26.75 -3.09
N GLU A 385 -6.18 25.52 -2.83
CA GLU A 385 -7.08 24.85 -3.74
C GLU A 385 -7.95 23.80 -3.04
N ARG A 386 -9.10 23.54 -3.64
CA ARG A 386 -10.04 22.48 -3.26
C ARG A 386 -10.38 21.65 -4.48
N TYR A 387 -10.48 20.35 -4.31
CA TYR A 387 -10.97 19.46 -5.34
C TYR A 387 -11.84 18.35 -4.76
N VAL A 388 -12.84 17.96 -5.54
CA VAL A 388 -13.76 16.88 -5.22
C VAL A 388 -13.64 15.84 -6.31
N THR A 389 -13.28 14.60 -5.93
CA THR A 389 -13.28 13.48 -6.84
C THR A 389 -14.49 12.60 -6.53
N THR A 390 -15.36 12.39 -7.52
CA THR A 390 -16.50 11.47 -7.41
C THR A 390 -16.29 10.31 -8.34
N THR A 391 -16.34 9.09 -7.80
CA THR A 391 -16.16 7.83 -8.53
C THR A 391 -17.45 7.03 -8.53
N LEU A 392 -17.78 6.43 -9.66
CA LEU A 392 -18.89 5.49 -9.81
C LEU A 392 -18.44 4.30 -10.66
N GLN A 393 -18.46 3.09 -10.10
CA GLN A 393 -18.05 1.87 -10.78
C GLN A 393 -19.10 0.76 -10.65
N PRO A 394 -20.14 0.72 -11.49
CA PRO A 394 -20.98 -0.46 -11.63
C PRO A 394 -20.25 -1.56 -12.39
N TYR A 395 -20.48 -2.81 -12.01
CA TYR A 395 -19.92 -3.98 -12.66
C TYR A 395 -20.87 -5.15 -12.72
N VAL A 396 -20.59 -6.06 -13.63
CA VAL A 396 -21.21 -7.38 -13.71
C VAL A 396 -20.20 -8.39 -14.21
N GLU A 397 -20.19 -9.59 -13.61
CA GLU A 397 -19.43 -10.74 -14.03
C GLU A 397 -20.18 -12.03 -13.75
N HIS A 398 -19.91 -13.08 -14.52
CA HIS A 398 -20.49 -14.38 -14.29
C HIS A 398 -19.42 -15.46 -14.36
N GLU A 399 -19.20 -16.17 -13.24
CA GLU A 399 -18.38 -17.35 -13.18
C GLU A 399 -19.20 -18.55 -13.70
N PHE A 400 -19.01 -18.91 -14.97
CA PHE A 400 -19.64 -20.09 -15.57
C PHE A 400 -18.91 -21.35 -15.12
N LYS A 401 -19.65 -22.26 -14.51
CA LYS A 401 -19.21 -23.64 -14.26
C LYS A 401 -19.45 -24.46 -15.53
N VAL A 402 -18.46 -24.43 -16.45
CA VAL A 402 -18.57 -25.14 -17.73
C VAL A 402 -18.64 -26.66 -17.51
N ASN A 403 -17.87 -27.16 -16.55
CA ASN A 403 -17.90 -28.50 -16.01
C ASN A 403 -17.20 -28.53 -14.64
N ASP A 404 -17.03 -29.68 -14.02
CA ASP A 404 -16.43 -29.84 -12.68
C ASP A 404 -14.96 -29.40 -12.61
N ARG A 405 -14.31 -29.20 -13.76
CA ARG A 405 -12.88 -28.83 -13.84
C ARG A 405 -12.65 -27.44 -14.42
N LEU A 406 -13.59 -26.88 -15.18
CA LEU A 406 -13.41 -25.63 -15.90
C LEU A 406 -14.43 -24.60 -15.47
N LYS A 407 -13.93 -23.49 -14.98
CA LYS A 407 -14.66 -22.26 -14.73
C LYS A 407 -14.15 -21.15 -15.65
N ILE A 408 -15.06 -20.37 -16.23
CA ILE A 408 -14.73 -19.20 -17.07
C ILE A 408 -15.54 -18.02 -16.55
N THR A 409 -14.85 -16.91 -16.32
CA THR A 409 -15.45 -15.70 -15.74
C THR A 409 -15.26 -14.49 -16.66
N PRO A 410 -16.17 -14.26 -17.63
CA PRO A 410 -16.27 -12.96 -18.29
C PRO A 410 -16.90 -11.93 -17.38
N GLY A 411 -16.46 -10.67 -17.52
CA GLY A 411 -17.02 -9.55 -16.77
C GLY A 411 -16.72 -8.21 -17.44
N ILE A 412 -17.47 -7.19 -17.04
CA ILE A 412 -17.26 -5.83 -17.50
C ILE A 412 -17.58 -4.86 -16.35
N LYS A 413 -16.75 -3.83 -16.23
CA LYS A 413 -16.91 -2.71 -15.32
C LYS A 413 -16.95 -1.42 -16.12
N TYR A 414 -17.82 -0.51 -15.72
CA TYR A 414 -17.82 0.86 -16.19
C TYR A 414 -17.23 1.75 -15.09
N ALA A 415 -16.14 2.43 -15.39
CA ALA A 415 -15.52 3.39 -14.48
C ALA A 415 -15.87 4.82 -14.91
N SER A 416 -16.36 5.61 -13.98
CA SER A 416 -16.68 7.03 -14.18
C SER A 416 -16.09 7.84 -13.05
N TYR A 417 -15.27 8.84 -13.40
CA TYR A 417 -14.60 9.73 -12.47
C TYR A 417 -14.94 11.16 -12.82
N THR A 418 -15.41 11.95 -11.87
CA THR A 418 -15.58 13.41 -12.03
C THR A 418 -14.63 14.09 -11.05
N GLN A 419 -13.79 14.97 -11.55
CA GLN A 419 -12.91 15.83 -10.75
C GLN A 419 -13.36 17.28 -10.91
N ASP A 420 -13.86 17.84 -9.80
CA ASP A 420 -14.20 19.27 -9.68
C ASP A 420 -13.07 19.97 -8.94
N PHE A 421 -12.49 20.97 -9.54
CA PHE A 421 -11.30 21.65 -9.05
C PHE A 421 -11.53 23.15 -8.95
N VAL A 422 -11.12 23.76 -7.82
CA VAL A 422 -11.21 25.20 -7.59
C VAL A 422 -9.87 25.71 -7.04
N HIS A 423 -9.26 26.67 -7.76
CA HIS A 423 -8.22 27.52 -7.20
C HIS A 423 -8.85 28.73 -6.52
N ASP A 424 -8.42 29.03 -5.32
CA ASP A 424 -8.85 30.22 -4.60
C ASP A 424 -8.22 31.49 -5.20
N GLN A 425 -8.87 32.62 -5.03
CA GLN A 425 -8.45 33.93 -5.56
C GLN A 425 -7.05 34.35 -5.11
N ASP A 426 -6.66 33.98 -3.91
CA ASP A 426 -5.36 34.30 -3.32
C ASP A 426 -4.25 33.33 -3.75
N ASN A 427 -4.54 32.43 -4.68
CA ASN A 427 -3.59 31.48 -5.23
C ASN A 427 -2.62 32.21 -6.17
N GLY A 428 -1.40 32.49 -5.71
CA GLY A 428 -0.56 33.45 -6.42
C GLY A 428 0.73 32.92 -7.00
N GLY A 429 1.50 32.18 -6.23
CA GLY A 429 2.89 31.94 -6.58
C GLY A 429 3.12 30.85 -7.62
N ALA A 430 2.67 29.62 -7.35
CA ALA A 430 3.00 28.45 -8.16
C ALA A 430 2.02 28.20 -9.30
N VAL A 431 0.78 28.66 -9.19
CA VAL A 431 -0.31 28.37 -10.14
C VAL A 431 -0.72 29.63 -10.94
N GLY A 432 -0.12 30.76 -10.59
CA GLY A 432 -0.38 32.05 -11.20
C GLY A 432 -1.66 32.75 -10.71
N PRO A 433 -1.78 34.05 -10.95
CA PRO A 433 -2.82 34.90 -10.36
C PRO A 433 -4.13 34.89 -11.14
N LEU A 434 -4.52 33.83 -11.79
CA LEU A 434 -5.84 33.65 -12.40
C LEU A 434 -6.41 34.91 -13.09
N GLY A 435 -5.59 35.57 -13.93
CA GLY A 435 -5.93 36.83 -14.58
C GLY A 435 -5.64 38.08 -13.74
N GLY A 436 -5.19 37.95 -12.50
CA GLY A 436 -4.64 39.05 -11.70
C GLY A 436 -3.14 39.21 -11.90
N THR A 437 -2.56 40.22 -11.29
CA THR A 437 -1.11 40.48 -11.31
C THR A 437 -0.51 40.19 -9.95
N PHE A 438 0.38 39.19 -9.89
CA PHE A 438 1.15 38.91 -8.69
C PHE A 438 2.37 39.81 -8.57
N SER A 439 2.53 40.46 -7.43
CA SER A 439 3.72 41.25 -7.07
C SER A 439 4.60 40.43 -6.14
N SER A 440 5.77 39.99 -6.59
CA SER A 440 6.75 39.33 -5.74
C SER A 440 7.39 40.27 -4.71
N ALA A 441 7.38 41.57 -4.95
CA ALA A 441 7.93 42.55 -4.05
C ALA A 441 7.06 42.74 -2.78
N THR A 442 5.73 42.66 -2.96
CA THR A 442 4.77 42.84 -1.85
C THR A 442 4.11 41.52 -1.46
N ASN A 443 4.34 40.44 -2.24
CA ASN A 443 3.70 39.16 -2.09
C ASN A 443 2.15 39.24 -2.07
N THR A 444 1.60 40.07 -2.97
CA THR A 444 0.17 40.36 -3.08
C THR A 444 -0.32 40.09 -4.53
N ILE A 445 -1.62 39.81 -4.67
CA ILE A 445 -2.30 39.69 -5.95
C ILE A 445 -3.25 40.87 -6.10
N ALA A 446 -3.14 41.59 -7.23
CA ALA A 446 -4.05 42.69 -7.60
C ALA A 446 -4.91 42.32 -8.78
N GLY A 447 -6.23 42.42 -8.65
CA GLY A 447 -7.19 42.06 -9.70
C GLY A 447 -7.37 40.55 -9.88
N GLY A 448 -7.89 40.12 -11.03
CA GLY A 448 -8.15 38.75 -11.38
C GLY A 448 -9.53 38.22 -10.99
N ALA A 449 -9.81 36.98 -11.40
CA ALA A 449 -11.05 36.29 -11.06
C ALA A 449 -11.09 35.93 -9.57
N ALA A 450 -12.28 35.84 -8.99
CA ALA A 450 -12.45 35.42 -7.60
C ALA A 450 -11.91 34.01 -7.36
N ASN A 451 -12.25 33.07 -8.24
CA ASN A 451 -11.74 31.69 -8.24
C ASN A 451 -11.67 31.17 -9.67
N ILE A 452 -10.80 30.20 -9.96
CA ILE A 452 -10.90 29.36 -11.16
C ILE A 452 -11.53 28.03 -10.78
N ALA A 453 -12.58 27.66 -11.53
CA ALA A 453 -13.21 26.35 -11.43
C ALA A 453 -13.00 25.56 -12.72
N ASN A 454 -12.64 24.30 -12.58
CA ASN A 454 -12.56 23.32 -13.67
C ASN A 454 -13.33 22.07 -13.25
N SER A 455 -14.03 21.46 -14.21
CA SER A 455 -14.68 20.17 -14.00
C SER A 455 -14.34 19.27 -15.19
N VAL A 456 -13.85 18.08 -14.89
CA VAL A 456 -13.50 17.09 -15.91
C VAL A 456 -14.13 15.76 -15.55
N LYS A 457 -14.71 15.09 -16.54
CA LYS A 457 -15.24 13.74 -16.41
C LYS A 457 -14.45 12.78 -17.26
N TYR A 458 -13.99 11.70 -16.64
CA TYR A 458 -13.32 10.59 -17.31
C TYR A 458 -14.22 9.35 -17.25
N THR A 459 -14.20 8.54 -18.30
CA THR A 459 -14.98 7.29 -18.35
C THR A 459 -14.22 6.23 -19.10
N ASP A 460 -14.22 4.99 -18.57
CA ASP A 460 -13.62 3.83 -19.21
C ASP A 460 -14.51 2.60 -19.10
N TRP A 461 -14.43 1.72 -20.10
CA TRP A 461 -15.00 0.37 -20.06
C TRP A 461 -13.87 -0.62 -19.85
N LEU A 462 -13.94 -1.39 -18.79
CA LEU A 462 -12.88 -2.30 -18.34
C LEU A 462 -13.37 -3.75 -18.40
N PRO A 463 -13.26 -4.41 -19.57
CA PRO A 463 -13.60 -5.81 -19.72
C PRO A 463 -12.54 -6.70 -19.06
N SER A 464 -12.99 -7.85 -18.57
CA SER A 464 -12.12 -8.91 -18.07
C SER A 464 -12.68 -10.29 -18.48
N ILE A 465 -11.78 -11.22 -18.71
CA ILE A 465 -12.10 -12.64 -18.83
C ILE A 465 -11.01 -13.44 -18.16
N SER A 466 -11.41 -14.40 -17.33
CA SER A 466 -10.48 -15.33 -16.71
C SER A 466 -11.01 -16.74 -16.77
N ALA A 467 -10.12 -17.71 -16.65
CA ALA A 467 -10.45 -19.11 -16.55
C ALA A 467 -9.58 -19.79 -15.50
N ASN A 468 -10.17 -20.75 -14.77
CA ASN A 468 -9.45 -21.69 -13.94
C ASN A 468 -9.80 -23.11 -14.41
N TYR A 469 -8.79 -23.93 -14.64
CA TYR A 469 -8.93 -25.31 -15.06
C TYR A 469 -8.19 -26.24 -14.09
N MET A 470 -8.92 -27.13 -13.44
CA MET A 470 -8.39 -28.16 -12.57
C MET A 470 -7.84 -29.32 -13.41
N LEU A 471 -6.51 -29.38 -13.59
CA LEU A 471 -5.81 -30.46 -14.23
C LEU A 471 -5.96 -31.77 -13.45
N GLN A 472 -5.83 -31.63 -12.10
CA GLN A 472 -6.04 -32.66 -11.08
C GLN A 472 -6.67 -32.02 -9.83
N PRO A 473 -7.21 -32.76 -8.89
CA PRO A 473 -7.81 -32.17 -7.65
C PRO A 473 -6.88 -31.26 -6.86
N ASN A 474 -5.58 -31.38 -7.05
CA ASN A 474 -4.52 -30.63 -6.39
C ASN A 474 -3.63 -29.83 -7.35
N TRP A 475 -4.03 -29.69 -8.60
CA TRP A 475 -3.28 -28.99 -9.63
C TRP A 475 -4.22 -28.21 -10.56
N SER A 476 -4.07 -26.91 -10.58
CA SER A 476 -4.82 -26.02 -11.46
C SER A 476 -3.92 -25.24 -12.42
N THR A 477 -4.50 -24.77 -13.49
CA THR A 477 -3.95 -23.72 -14.34
C THR A 477 -4.99 -22.63 -14.53
N TYR A 478 -4.55 -21.39 -14.71
CA TYR A 478 -5.42 -20.27 -14.96
C TYR A 478 -4.90 -19.40 -16.11
N ALA A 479 -5.80 -18.70 -16.74
CA ALA A 479 -5.49 -17.67 -17.71
C ALA A 479 -6.40 -16.46 -17.49
N GLN A 480 -5.87 -15.25 -17.73
CA GLN A 480 -6.63 -14.02 -17.61
C GLN A 480 -6.23 -13.03 -18.70
N TYR A 481 -7.22 -12.30 -19.21
CA TYR A 481 -7.05 -11.07 -19.96
C TYR A 481 -7.96 -10.00 -19.37
N ALA A 482 -7.38 -8.92 -18.87
CA ALA A 482 -8.12 -7.89 -18.16
C ALA A 482 -7.61 -6.49 -18.47
N TYR A 483 -8.51 -5.52 -18.43
CA TYR A 483 -8.23 -4.11 -18.54
C TYR A 483 -8.28 -3.48 -17.15
N GLY A 484 -7.34 -2.58 -16.88
CA GLY A 484 -7.32 -1.73 -15.70
C GLY A 484 -7.02 -0.29 -16.10
N ASP A 485 -7.40 0.64 -15.26
CA ASP A 485 -7.18 2.06 -15.47
C ASP A 485 -6.55 2.73 -14.25
N GLN A 486 -6.13 3.98 -14.45
CA GLN A 486 -5.76 4.91 -13.38
C GLN A 486 -6.28 6.29 -13.75
N ILE A 487 -7.03 6.89 -12.83
CA ILE A 487 -7.47 8.27 -12.95
C ILE A 487 -6.26 9.23 -13.00
N PRO A 488 -6.25 10.26 -13.84
CA PRO A 488 -5.21 11.28 -13.81
C PRO A 488 -5.12 11.97 -12.44
N SER A 489 -3.88 12.27 -12.02
CA SER A 489 -3.66 13.04 -10.80
C SER A 489 -4.29 14.44 -10.90
N THR A 490 -4.79 14.97 -9.79
CA THR A 490 -5.30 16.34 -9.71
C THR A 490 -4.20 17.38 -9.99
N THR A 491 -2.92 17.01 -9.87
CA THR A 491 -1.79 17.87 -10.23
C THR A 491 -1.77 18.30 -11.68
N VAL A 492 -2.58 17.70 -12.55
CA VAL A 492 -2.79 18.20 -13.92
C VAL A 492 -3.35 19.63 -13.95
N PHE A 493 -4.01 20.04 -12.87
CA PHE A 493 -4.53 21.39 -12.71
C PHE A 493 -3.57 22.36 -12.00
N ASP A 494 -2.47 21.88 -11.44
CA ASP A 494 -1.42 22.70 -10.78
C ASP A 494 -0.49 23.41 -11.79
N VAL A 495 -0.90 23.59 -13.00
CA VAL A 495 -0.13 24.31 -14.02
C VAL A 495 -0.44 25.79 -13.98
N LEU A 496 0.56 26.62 -14.32
CA LEU A 496 0.37 28.05 -14.48
C LEU A 496 -0.86 28.32 -15.36
N ASN A 497 -1.74 29.21 -14.86
CA ASN A 497 -3.04 29.53 -15.47
C ASN A 497 -4.08 28.41 -15.45
N ALA A 498 -3.91 27.37 -14.63
CA ALA A 498 -4.86 26.31 -14.39
C ALA A 498 -5.49 25.68 -15.68
N LYS A 499 -4.70 25.64 -16.75
CA LYS A 499 -5.11 25.12 -18.06
C LYS A 499 -4.23 23.93 -18.41
N ALA A 500 -4.61 22.75 -17.95
CA ALA A 500 -4.09 21.53 -18.56
C ALA A 500 -4.74 21.39 -19.96
N SER A 501 -4.01 21.66 -21.02
CA SER A 501 -4.50 21.49 -22.39
C SER A 501 -3.40 20.82 -23.24
N PRO A 502 -3.62 19.62 -23.76
CA PRO A 502 -4.80 18.78 -23.51
C PRO A 502 -4.84 18.21 -22.08
N VAL A 503 -6.03 18.00 -21.52
CA VAL A 503 -6.21 17.29 -20.26
C VAL A 503 -5.82 15.83 -20.48
N PRO A 504 -4.95 15.24 -19.63
CA PRO A 504 -4.58 13.84 -19.75
C PRO A 504 -5.81 12.93 -19.61
N LYS A 505 -5.82 11.85 -20.39
CA LYS A 505 -6.80 10.77 -20.22
C LYS A 505 -6.35 9.81 -19.14
N PRO A 506 -7.25 9.00 -18.55
CA PRO A 506 -6.84 7.89 -17.71
C PRO A 506 -5.79 7.01 -18.41
N THR A 507 -4.80 6.55 -17.66
CA THR A 507 -3.87 5.54 -18.15
C THR A 507 -4.60 4.22 -18.22
N LEU A 508 -4.57 3.54 -19.36
CA LEU A 508 -5.21 2.25 -19.59
C LEU A 508 -4.15 1.14 -19.66
N ALA A 509 -4.33 0.11 -18.88
CA ALA A 509 -3.52 -1.10 -18.99
C ALA A 509 -4.31 -2.27 -19.57
N LYS A 510 -3.62 -3.11 -20.35
CA LYS A 510 -4.09 -4.40 -20.83
C LYS A 510 -3.12 -5.46 -20.34
N VAL A 511 -3.63 -6.42 -19.58
CA VAL A 511 -2.82 -7.48 -18.98
C VAL A 511 -3.29 -8.83 -19.45
N ALA A 512 -2.36 -9.62 -20.00
CA ALA A 512 -2.54 -11.02 -20.30
C ALA A 512 -1.61 -11.83 -19.40
N GLN A 513 -2.13 -12.87 -18.77
CA GLN A 513 -1.33 -13.78 -17.94
C GLN A 513 -1.85 -15.20 -17.99
N ILE A 514 -0.94 -16.12 -17.78
CA ILE A 514 -1.21 -17.55 -17.62
C ILE A 514 -0.35 -18.09 -16.48
N GLY A 515 -0.93 -18.91 -15.63
CA GLY A 515 -0.21 -19.48 -14.51
C GLY A 515 -0.74 -20.84 -14.11
N THR A 516 -0.07 -21.44 -13.14
CA THR A 516 -0.40 -22.76 -12.61
C THR A 516 -0.13 -22.79 -11.11
N VAL A 517 -0.94 -23.56 -10.38
CA VAL A 517 -0.77 -23.82 -8.95
C VAL A 517 -0.88 -25.30 -8.69
N TRP A 518 0.10 -25.84 -8.01
CA TRP A 518 0.11 -27.22 -7.55
C TRP A 518 0.22 -27.25 -6.02
N LYS A 519 -0.57 -28.09 -5.37
CA LYS A 519 -0.65 -28.16 -3.91
C LYS A 519 -0.66 -29.60 -3.44
N SER A 520 0.08 -29.91 -2.38
CA SER A 520 0.05 -31.18 -1.66
C SER A 520 0.17 -30.89 -0.16
N ASP A 521 0.10 -31.95 0.65
CA ASP A 521 0.29 -31.87 2.11
C ASP A 521 1.67 -31.31 2.52
N LYS A 522 2.66 -31.41 1.62
CA LYS A 522 4.06 -31.00 1.91
C LYS A 522 4.51 -29.77 1.15
N MET A 523 3.81 -29.35 0.11
CA MET A 523 4.21 -28.17 -0.65
C MET A 523 3.08 -27.52 -1.44
N THR A 524 3.26 -26.22 -1.68
CA THR A 524 2.45 -25.43 -2.60
C THR A 524 3.41 -24.74 -3.56
N LEU A 525 3.14 -24.83 -4.86
CA LEU A 525 3.90 -24.18 -5.92
C LEU A 525 2.95 -23.35 -6.75
N GLY A 526 3.33 -22.10 -7.04
CA GLY A 526 2.66 -21.24 -7.99
C GLY A 526 3.66 -20.65 -8.97
N ALA A 527 3.29 -20.55 -10.24
CA ALA A 527 4.09 -19.87 -11.25
C ALA A 527 3.20 -19.21 -12.29
N ASP A 528 3.62 -18.06 -12.81
CA ASP A 528 2.92 -17.35 -13.87
C ASP A 528 3.86 -16.62 -14.82
N ILE A 529 3.35 -16.36 -16.01
CA ILE A 529 3.94 -15.50 -17.03
C ILE A 529 2.93 -14.40 -17.31
N TYR A 530 3.39 -13.15 -17.38
CA TYR A 530 2.54 -12.00 -17.65
C TYR A 530 3.11 -11.11 -18.75
N TYR A 531 2.19 -10.45 -19.44
CA TYR A 531 2.48 -9.40 -20.41
C TYR A 531 1.48 -8.25 -20.18
N MET A 532 1.99 -7.06 -19.94
CA MET A 532 1.21 -5.85 -19.66
C MET A 532 1.64 -4.73 -20.60
N THR A 533 0.68 -4.03 -21.16
CA THR A 533 0.89 -2.76 -21.85
C THR A 533 0.14 -1.64 -21.14
N LEU A 534 0.83 -0.53 -20.92
CA LEU A 534 0.28 0.70 -20.34
C LEU A 534 0.23 1.76 -21.43
N ASP A 535 -0.94 2.33 -21.63
CA ASP A 535 -1.19 3.35 -22.67
C ASP A 535 -1.73 4.63 -22.00
N GLY A 536 -1.32 5.80 -22.46
CA GLY A 536 -1.76 7.08 -21.90
C GLY A 536 -0.93 7.60 -20.74
N ALA A 537 0.30 7.11 -20.53
CA ALA A 537 1.21 7.73 -19.56
C ALA A 537 1.64 9.12 -20.04
N TYR A 538 1.52 10.12 -19.18
CA TYR A 538 1.85 11.52 -19.50
C TYR A 538 2.88 12.05 -18.51
N THR A 539 3.76 12.93 -19.01
CA THR A 539 4.66 13.75 -18.21
C THR A 539 4.41 15.22 -18.47
N LYS A 540 4.67 16.06 -17.48
CA LYS A 540 4.63 17.51 -17.64
C LYS A 540 5.80 17.97 -18.50
N SER A 541 5.58 18.90 -19.47
CA SER A 541 6.67 19.48 -20.25
C SER A 541 7.68 20.19 -19.35
N ALA A 542 8.95 20.16 -19.77
CA ALA A 542 10.04 20.77 -19.03
C ALA A 542 10.00 22.30 -19.07
N THR A 543 9.50 22.83 -20.17
CA THR A 543 9.46 24.26 -20.44
C THR A 543 8.01 24.71 -20.61
N ALA A 544 7.72 25.89 -20.05
CA ALA A 544 6.47 26.59 -20.33
C ALA A 544 6.49 27.17 -21.75
N ASP A 545 5.30 27.32 -22.34
CA ASP A 545 5.12 28.08 -23.56
C ASP A 545 5.32 29.60 -23.33
N ALA A 546 5.19 30.40 -24.37
CA ALA A 546 5.34 31.87 -24.30
C ALA A 546 4.35 32.54 -23.32
N ASN A 547 3.26 31.86 -22.95
CA ASN A 547 2.24 32.32 -22.00
C ASN A 547 2.46 31.76 -20.57
N GLY A 548 3.55 31.02 -20.33
CA GLY A 548 3.84 30.40 -19.06
C GLY A 548 3.09 29.09 -18.79
N ASN A 549 2.43 28.50 -19.78
CA ASN A 549 1.71 27.24 -19.63
C ASN A 549 2.62 26.04 -19.89
N PHE A 550 2.45 24.99 -19.09
CA PHE A 550 3.08 23.70 -19.33
C PHE A 550 2.11 22.77 -20.08
N ALA A 551 2.64 22.02 -21.03
CA ALA A 551 1.88 20.99 -21.71
C ALA A 551 2.02 19.64 -20.99
N TRP A 552 1.00 18.80 -21.09
CA TRP A 552 1.11 17.38 -20.76
C TRP A 552 1.53 16.62 -22.00
N ILE A 553 2.67 15.96 -21.94
CA ILE A 553 3.28 15.26 -23.06
C ILE A 553 3.05 13.77 -22.87
N TYR A 554 2.55 13.10 -23.91
CA TYR A 554 2.45 11.66 -23.95
C TYR A 554 3.86 11.03 -23.92
N SER A 555 4.14 10.22 -22.92
CA SER A 555 5.46 9.61 -22.71
C SER A 555 5.65 8.27 -23.44
N GLY A 556 4.67 7.84 -24.24
CA GLY A 556 4.68 6.57 -24.97
C GLY A 556 4.07 5.42 -24.19
N LYS A 557 3.99 4.27 -24.84
CA LYS A 557 3.59 3.03 -24.16
C LYS A 557 4.69 2.51 -23.27
N GLN A 558 4.27 1.92 -22.15
CA GLN A 558 5.15 1.11 -21.31
C GLN A 558 4.78 -0.36 -21.49
N ILE A 559 5.79 -1.23 -21.56
CA ILE A 559 5.63 -2.67 -21.67
C ILE A 559 6.32 -3.31 -20.47
N ASN A 560 5.53 -4.02 -19.67
CA ASN A 560 5.99 -4.79 -18.52
C ASN A 560 5.69 -6.26 -18.76
N GLN A 561 6.71 -7.11 -18.75
CA GLN A 561 6.55 -8.53 -18.95
C GLN A 561 7.52 -9.33 -18.11
N GLY A 562 7.13 -10.53 -17.71
CA GLY A 562 8.00 -11.35 -16.87
C GLY A 562 7.41 -12.70 -16.51
N ILE A 563 8.18 -13.39 -15.68
CA ILE A 563 7.86 -14.69 -15.09
C ILE A 563 7.99 -14.55 -13.59
N GLU A 564 7.06 -15.12 -12.86
CA GLU A 564 7.06 -15.17 -11.40
C GLU A 564 6.81 -16.58 -10.91
N ALA A 565 7.40 -16.93 -9.77
CA ALA A 565 7.14 -18.20 -9.10
C ALA A 565 7.25 -18.03 -7.59
N GLU A 566 6.45 -18.80 -6.84
CA GLU A 566 6.57 -18.97 -5.40
C GLU A 566 6.33 -20.42 -4.99
N GLY A 567 7.00 -20.84 -3.92
CA GLY A 567 6.84 -22.19 -3.41
C GLY A 567 7.07 -22.28 -1.92
N ASN A 568 6.30 -23.16 -1.27
CA ASN A 568 6.42 -23.53 0.13
C ASN A 568 6.64 -25.03 0.23
N PHE A 569 7.64 -25.43 1.00
CA PHE A 569 8.09 -26.83 1.12
C PHE A 569 8.18 -27.22 2.59
N ALA A 570 7.42 -28.20 3.04
CA ALA A 570 7.59 -28.84 4.34
C ALA A 570 8.80 -29.78 4.28
N LEU A 571 9.84 -29.47 5.07
CA LEU A 571 11.04 -30.28 5.16
C LEU A 571 10.95 -31.36 6.27
N GLY A 572 9.91 -31.31 7.10
CA GLY A 572 9.75 -32.16 8.26
C GLY A 572 10.42 -31.60 9.52
N ASN A 573 10.15 -32.27 10.67
CA ASN A 573 10.69 -31.86 11.99
C ASN A 573 10.51 -30.37 12.34
N GLY A 574 9.37 -29.78 11.90
CA GLY A 574 9.08 -28.37 12.15
C GLY A 574 9.72 -27.39 11.17
N PHE A 575 10.54 -27.84 10.23
CA PHE A 575 11.15 -26.99 9.21
C PHE A 575 10.30 -26.87 7.94
N SER A 576 10.26 -25.67 7.42
CA SER A 576 9.74 -25.39 6.05
C SER A 576 10.60 -24.35 5.34
N LEU A 577 10.60 -24.44 4.02
CA LEU A 577 11.32 -23.53 3.13
C LEU A 577 10.31 -22.80 2.25
N TYR A 578 10.42 -21.49 2.21
CA TYR A 578 9.76 -20.64 1.21
C TYR A 578 10.79 -20.14 0.22
N ALA A 579 10.43 -20.14 -1.05
CA ALA A 579 11.20 -19.50 -2.11
C ALA A 579 10.27 -18.78 -3.06
N SER A 580 10.64 -17.56 -3.47
CA SER A 580 9.96 -16.85 -4.56
C SER A 580 10.96 -16.11 -5.43
N GLY A 581 10.59 -15.91 -6.69
CA GLY A 581 11.42 -15.16 -7.62
C GLY A 581 10.60 -14.54 -8.74
N THR A 582 11.09 -13.40 -9.24
CA THR A 582 10.56 -12.72 -10.41
C THR A 582 11.70 -12.38 -11.37
N LEU A 583 11.45 -12.54 -12.66
CA LEU A 583 12.30 -12.06 -13.73
C LEU A 583 11.45 -11.20 -14.67
N GLY A 584 11.77 -9.92 -14.80
CA GLY A 584 10.96 -8.99 -15.57
C GLY A 584 11.75 -8.08 -16.49
N THR A 585 11.07 -7.58 -17.50
CA THR A 585 11.53 -6.50 -18.37
C THR A 585 10.48 -5.40 -18.36
N TYR A 586 10.92 -4.19 -18.05
CA TYR A 586 10.08 -3.01 -17.86
C TYR A 586 10.65 -1.89 -18.69
N LYS A 587 9.98 -1.56 -19.80
CA LYS A 587 10.50 -0.61 -20.78
C LYS A 587 9.41 0.27 -21.36
N TYR A 588 9.78 1.49 -21.69
CA TYR A 588 9.02 2.32 -22.61
C TYR A 588 9.17 1.84 -24.05
N GLU A 589 8.23 2.20 -24.91
CA GLU A 589 8.27 1.88 -26.33
C GLU A 589 9.55 2.41 -27.03
N SER A 590 10.13 3.48 -26.49
CA SER A 590 11.44 4.03 -26.88
C SER A 590 12.63 3.08 -26.58
N GLY A 591 12.41 2.00 -25.85
CA GLY A 591 13.45 1.04 -25.40
C GLY A 591 14.12 1.40 -24.09
N GLN A 592 13.86 2.58 -23.52
CA GLN A 592 14.38 3.02 -22.23
C GLN A 592 13.76 2.22 -21.08
N SER A 593 14.55 1.98 -20.03
CA SER A 593 14.08 1.26 -18.84
C SER A 593 13.19 2.12 -17.96
N VAL A 594 12.17 1.52 -17.37
CA VAL A 594 11.33 2.16 -16.36
C VAL A 594 12.14 2.30 -15.07
N ALA A 595 12.10 3.50 -14.50
CA ALA A 595 12.79 3.79 -13.23
C ALA A 595 12.16 3.03 -12.05
N GLY A 596 12.99 2.63 -11.08
CA GLY A 596 12.52 1.90 -9.89
C GLY A 596 12.06 0.47 -10.17
N ALA A 597 12.30 -0.06 -11.38
CA ALA A 597 11.88 -1.39 -11.80
C ALA A 597 13.07 -2.36 -11.87
N PRO A 598 13.29 -3.21 -10.84
CA PRO A 598 14.37 -4.17 -10.84
C PRO A 598 14.08 -5.31 -11.83
N LYS A 599 15.11 -5.79 -12.51
CA LYS A 599 14.98 -6.91 -13.47
C LYS A 599 14.63 -8.23 -12.79
N ASP A 600 15.04 -8.39 -11.55
CA ASP A 600 14.82 -9.60 -10.76
C ASP A 600 14.55 -9.24 -9.31
N THR A 601 13.73 -10.05 -8.63
CA THR A 601 13.61 -10.08 -7.18
C THR A 601 13.54 -11.53 -6.71
N GLU A 602 14.17 -11.83 -5.59
CA GLU A 602 14.24 -13.17 -5.03
C GLU A 602 14.01 -13.11 -3.53
N THR A 603 13.28 -14.09 -3.01
CA THR A 603 13.11 -14.27 -1.56
C THR A 603 13.33 -15.74 -1.21
N LEU A 604 14.13 -15.98 -0.19
CA LEU A 604 14.31 -17.29 0.41
C LEU A 604 14.06 -17.16 1.91
N ALA A 605 13.22 -18.02 2.49
CA ALA A 605 12.99 -18.02 3.92
C ALA A 605 12.95 -19.44 4.48
N LEU A 606 13.77 -19.68 5.52
CA LEU A 606 13.74 -20.89 6.31
C LEU A 606 12.92 -20.62 7.57
N ASN A 607 11.86 -21.38 7.74
CA ASN A 607 11.01 -21.34 8.92
C ASN A 607 11.24 -22.60 9.78
N TYR A 608 11.17 -22.41 11.09
CA TYR A 608 11.13 -23.51 12.05
C TYR A 608 9.97 -23.29 13.02
N MET A 609 9.08 -24.27 13.12
CA MET A 609 7.94 -24.25 14.02
C MET A 609 7.78 -25.60 14.69
N GLN A 610 8.23 -25.69 15.94
CA GLN A 610 8.04 -26.88 16.75
C GLN A 610 7.96 -26.50 18.24
N GLY A 611 6.96 -27.02 18.93
CA GLY A 611 6.76 -26.73 20.33
C GLY A 611 6.60 -25.22 20.59
N PRO A 612 7.37 -24.64 21.53
CA PRO A 612 7.28 -23.20 21.84
C PRO A 612 7.97 -22.30 20.84
N TRP A 613 8.74 -22.83 19.90
CA TRP A 613 9.59 -22.07 18.98
C TRP A 613 8.89 -21.76 17.66
N LYS A 614 8.98 -20.51 17.23
CA LYS A 614 8.67 -20.07 15.87
C LYS A 614 9.79 -19.17 15.38
N THR A 615 10.52 -19.60 14.37
CA THR A 615 11.70 -18.88 13.85
C THR A 615 11.59 -18.72 12.33
N ASN A 616 12.00 -17.56 11.84
CA ASN A 616 12.11 -17.24 10.43
C ASN A 616 13.46 -16.58 10.16
N LEU A 617 14.22 -17.14 9.24
CA LEU A 617 15.39 -16.51 8.65
C LEU A 617 15.08 -16.27 7.17
N SER A 618 14.97 -15.02 6.78
CA SER A 618 14.63 -14.64 5.40
C SER A 618 15.72 -13.79 4.75
N VAL A 619 15.95 -14.06 3.48
CA VAL A 619 16.85 -13.29 2.61
C VAL A 619 16.04 -12.80 1.43
N LYS A 620 16.04 -11.49 1.21
CA LYS A 620 15.44 -10.86 0.04
C LYS A 620 16.51 -10.15 -0.77
N ARG A 621 16.59 -10.51 -2.06
CA ARG A 621 17.43 -9.83 -3.03
C ARG A 621 16.54 -9.03 -3.99
N ILE A 622 16.93 -7.79 -4.26
CA ILE A 622 16.34 -6.91 -5.26
C ILE A 622 17.45 -6.62 -6.26
N GLY A 623 17.23 -6.95 -7.52
CA GLY A 623 18.21 -6.82 -8.58
C GLY A 623 18.55 -5.38 -8.93
N LYS A 624 19.43 -5.20 -9.89
CA LYS A 624 19.79 -3.89 -10.41
C LYS A 624 18.58 -3.22 -11.06
N MET A 625 18.47 -1.90 -10.86
CA MET A 625 17.44 -1.07 -11.48
C MET A 625 18.00 0.30 -11.85
N TYR A 626 17.26 1.07 -12.61
CA TYR A 626 17.60 2.46 -12.89
C TYR A 626 16.79 3.39 -11.99
N ASN A 627 17.35 4.55 -11.70
CA ASN A 627 16.68 5.69 -11.11
C ASN A 627 16.88 6.87 -12.07
N ASP A 628 15.81 7.59 -12.34
CA ASP A 628 15.89 8.79 -13.18
C ASP A 628 16.50 9.93 -12.36
N GLY A 629 17.34 10.72 -13.00
CA GLY A 629 17.85 11.95 -12.40
C GLY A 629 16.78 12.99 -12.35
N THR A 630 16.22 13.28 -11.18
CA THR A 630 15.35 14.44 -10.96
C THR A 630 16.21 15.57 -10.42
N PRO A 631 16.51 16.63 -11.22
CA PRO A 631 17.30 17.75 -10.73
C PRO A 631 16.57 18.58 -9.70
N LEU A 632 17.32 19.21 -8.79
CA LEU A 632 16.83 20.15 -7.76
C LEU A 632 16.09 21.36 -8.32
N THR A 633 16.35 21.72 -9.56
CA THR A 633 15.73 22.84 -10.25
C THR A 633 15.27 22.43 -11.65
N GLY A 634 13.99 22.19 -11.79
CA GLY A 634 13.14 22.45 -12.94
C GLY A 634 13.53 21.95 -14.32
N SER A 635 14.24 20.86 -14.51
CA SER A 635 14.47 20.31 -15.84
C SER A 635 14.25 18.80 -15.90
N ASN A 636 14.08 18.30 -17.11
CA ASN A 636 13.69 16.95 -17.48
C ASN A 636 14.38 15.85 -16.67
N SER A 637 13.61 14.86 -16.23
CA SER A 637 14.16 13.58 -15.82
C SER A 637 15.04 13.03 -16.94
N VAL A 638 16.27 12.68 -16.62
CA VAL A 638 17.17 11.99 -17.54
C VAL A 638 16.97 10.51 -17.32
N TYR A 639 16.36 9.83 -18.30
CA TYR A 639 16.16 8.38 -18.22
C TYR A 639 17.49 7.64 -18.04
N GLU A 640 17.46 6.61 -17.20
CA GLU A 640 18.63 5.76 -16.94
C GLU A 640 19.85 6.53 -16.39
N ALA A 641 19.65 7.70 -15.80
CA ALA A 641 20.73 8.55 -15.29
C ALA A 641 21.56 7.85 -14.21
N PHE A 642 20.90 7.07 -13.34
CA PHE A 642 21.56 6.35 -12.26
C PHE A 642 21.24 4.87 -12.32
N GLN A 643 22.26 4.04 -12.37
CA GLN A 643 22.12 2.60 -12.17
C GLN A 643 22.34 2.28 -10.70
N LEU A 644 21.31 1.77 -10.03
CA LEU A 644 21.39 1.28 -8.67
C LEU A 644 21.84 -0.17 -8.65
N GLY A 645 22.77 -0.49 -7.74
CA GLY A 645 23.26 -1.85 -7.52
C GLY A 645 22.19 -2.77 -6.93
N ALA A 646 22.38 -4.08 -7.06
CA ALA A 646 21.53 -5.05 -6.37
C ALA A 646 21.67 -4.92 -4.84
N VAL A 647 20.57 -5.12 -4.14
CA VAL A 647 20.48 -5.04 -2.68
C VAL A 647 20.02 -6.39 -2.13
N THR A 648 20.72 -6.88 -1.12
CA THR A 648 20.32 -8.10 -0.39
C THR A 648 20.12 -7.76 1.07
N VAL A 649 18.96 -8.09 1.62
CA VAL A 649 18.60 -7.87 3.02
C VAL A 649 18.27 -9.20 3.65
N THR A 650 18.87 -9.46 4.81
CA THR A 650 18.60 -10.67 5.62
C THR A 650 17.93 -10.26 6.91
N ASN A 651 16.81 -10.91 7.25
CA ASN A 651 16.08 -10.68 8.49
C ASN A 651 15.97 -11.99 9.29
N LEU A 652 15.98 -11.86 10.60
CA LEU A 652 15.83 -12.98 11.54
C LEU A 652 14.76 -12.64 12.57
N PHE A 653 13.80 -13.55 12.74
CA PHE A 653 12.81 -13.48 13.81
C PHE A 653 12.84 -14.80 14.60
N VAL A 654 12.92 -14.69 15.91
CA VAL A 654 12.88 -15.83 16.82
C VAL A 654 11.83 -15.57 17.89
N ASN A 655 10.83 -16.44 17.96
CA ASN A 655 9.77 -16.37 18.96
C ASN A 655 9.86 -17.61 19.88
N TYR A 656 9.67 -17.37 21.16
CA TYR A 656 9.52 -18.40 22.17
C TYR A 656 8.26 -18.15 22.99
N THR A 657 7.36 -19.13 23.06
CA THR A 657 6.08 -19.03 23.78
C THR A 657 6.11 -19.87 25.04
N ILE A 658 5.93 -19.25 26.19
CA ILE A 658 5.84 -19.90 27.51
C ILE A 658 4.35 -19.99 27.85
N LYS A 659 3.85 -21.21 28.14
CA LYS A 659 2.48 -21.43 28.61
C LYS A 659 2.45 -21.49 30.13
N HIS A 660 1.43 -20.86 30.71
CA HIS A 660 1.21 -20.78 32.16
C HIS A 660 -0.21 -21.29 32.50
N PRO A 661 -0.46 -22.61 32.46
CA PRO A 661 -1.83 -23.17 32.54
C PRO A 661 -2.59 -22.82 33.83
N ASP A 662 -1.88 -22.62 34.92
CA ASP A 662 -2.46 -22.38 36.26
C ASP A 662 -2.35 -20.91 36.72
N ALA A 663 -1.84 -20.02 35.86
CA ALA A 663 -1.68 -18.59 36.16
C ALA A 663 -2.77 -17.73 35.56
N MET A 664 -2.91 -16.49 36.06
CA MET A 664 -3.78 -15.48 35.47
C MET A 664 -3.31 -15.14 34.02
N THR A 665 -2.00 -15.08 33.83
CA THR A 665 -1.39 -15.00 32.49
C THR A 665 -1.40 -16.38 31.86
N LYS A 666 -2.08 -16.57 30.73
CA LYS A 666 -2.18 -17.88 30.05
C LYS A 666 -0.92 -18.24 29.27
N GLU A 667 -0.35 -17.27 28.61
CA GLU A 667 0.90 -17.43 27.87
C GLU A 667 1.71 -16.14 27.82
N THR A 668 3.02 -16.27 27.68
CA THR A 668 3.93 -15.18 27.41
C THR A 668 4.78 -15.51 26.18
N LYS A 669 4.69 -14.70 25.14
CA LYS A 669 5.52 -14.80 23.94
C LYS A 669 6.65 -13.76 24.00
N VAL A 670 7.88 -14.22 23.82
CA VAL A 670 9.06 -13.35 23.64
C VAL A 670 9.52 -13.47 22.20
N GLN A 671 9.68 -12.34 21.53
CA GLN A 671 10.14 -12.24 20.15
C GLN A 671 11.42 -11.40 20.08
N LEU A 672 12.44 -11.95 19.46
CA LEU A 672 13.62 -11.20 18.97
C LEU A 672 13.49 -11.02 17.48
N GLY A 673 13.44 -9.77 17.03
CA GLY A 673 13.45 -9.39 15.62
C GLY A 673 14.76 -8.69 15.27
N VAL A 674 15.42 -9.10 14.18
CA VAL A 674 16.62 -8.45 13.63
C VAL A 674 16.37 -8.19 12.16
N ASN A 675 16.26 -6.93 11.79
CA ASN A 675 16.19 -6.52 10.40
C ASN A 675 17.58 -6.09 9.91
N ASN A 676 17.87 -6.38 8.64
CA ASN A 676 19.18 -6.14 8.04
C ASN A 676 20.33 -6.74 8.88
N LEU A 677 20.28 -8.04 9.11
CA LEU A 677 21.19 -8.79 9.99
C LEU A 677 22.68 -8.52 9.71
N PHE A 678 23.04 -8.33 8.45
CA PHE A 678 24.42 -8.10 8.04
C PHE A 678 24.83 -6.62 7.97
N ASN A 679 23.94 -5.70 8.39
CA ASN A 679 24.18 -4.26 8.47
C ASN A 679 24.59 -3.64 7.12
N GLU A 680 23.90 -4.00 6.06
CA GLU A 680 24.15 -3.49 4.71
C GLU A 680 23.73 -2.01 4.60
N HIS A 681 24.58 -1.20 3.98
CA HIS A 681 24.33 0.21 3.67
C HIS A 681 24.48 0.42 2.17
N LYS A 682 23.38 0.30 1.44
CA LYS A 682 23.36 0.45 -0.03
C LYS A 682 22.52 1.66 -0.44
N ILE A 683 22.92 2.30 -1.53
CA ILE A 683 22.09 3.31 -2.18
C ILE A 683 20.92 2.59 -2.84
N VAL A 684 19.71 2.91 -2.42
CA VAL A 684 18.46 2.32 -2.89
C VAL A 684 17.60 3.31 -3.69
N GLY A 685 18.04 4.56 -3.78
CA GLY A 685 17.40 5.61 -4.58
C GLY A 685 18.24 6.88 -4.60
N ILE A 686 17.90 7.77 -5.51
CA ILE A 686 18.39 9.14 -5.57
C ILE A 686 17.22 10.04 -5.19
N ALA A 687 17.29 10.60 -3.98
CA ALA A 687 16.23 11.47 -3.45
C ALA A 687 16.22 12.82 -4.18
N ASN A 688 17.40 13.30 -4.56
CA ASN A 688 17.57 14.48 -5.39
C ASN A 688 18.93 14.45 -6.08
N ALA A 689 18.97 14.75 -7.36
CA ALA A 689 20.19 14.79 -8.15
C ALA A 689 20.59 16.24 -8.48
N THR A 690 21.88 16.54 -8.40
CA THR A 690 22.43 17.78 -8.93
C THR A 690 22.34 17.77 -10.47
N ALA A 691 22.09 18.91 -11.08
CA ALA A 691 22.01 19.01 -12.53
C ALA A 691 23.28 18.43 -13.20
N GLY A 692 23.07 17.55 -14.19
CA GLY A 692 24.16 16.85 -14.90
C GLY A 692 24.81 15.68 -14.14
N SER A 693 24.36 15.37 -12.91
CA SER A 693 24.83 14.20 -12.19
C SER A 693 24.28 12.91 -12.79
N THR A 694 25.14 11.88 -12.86
CA THR A 694 24.79 10.53 -13.33
C THR A 694 25.61 9.48 -12.57
N SER A 695 25.34 8.20 -12.78
CA SER A 695 26.19 7.12 -12.24
C SER A 695 27.64 7.18 -12.71
N ALA A 696 27.88 7.60 -13.95
CA ALA A 696 29.22 7.73 -14.51
C ALA A 696 29.97 8.99 -14.01
N ASN A 697 29.22 10.04 -13.66
CA ASN A 697 29.74 11.32 -13.18
C ASN A 697 28.93 11.82 -11.98
N PRO A 698 29.02 11.17 -10.79
CA PRO A 698 28.21 11.51 -9.64
C PRO A 698 28.68 12.81 -8.98
N ASN A 699 27.73 13.62 -8.51
CA ASN A 699 28.02 14.87 -7.79
C ASN A 699 27.89 14.64 -6.27
N ASN A 700 28.86 15.19 -5.51
CA ASN A 700 28.85 15.09 -4.04
C ASN A 700 27.68 15.81 -3.36
N ALA A 701 27.00 16.73 -4.05
CA ALA A 701 25.80 17.40 -3.58
C ALA A 701 24.49 16.60 -3.84
N ASP A 702 24.56 15.46 -4.52
CA ASP A 702 23.38 14.57 -4.66
C ASP A 702 22.88 14.11 -3.28
N LEU A 703 21.56 14.03 -3.14
CA LEU A 703 20.90 13.45 -1.98
C LEU A 703 20.48 12.00 -2.27
N LEU A 704 20.89 11.09 -1.41
CA LEU A 704 20.75 9.65 -1.59
C LEU A 704 19.74 9.08 -0.62
N THR A 705 18.90 8.17 -1.10
CA THR A 705 18.15 7.25 -0.25
C THR A 705 19.05 6.05 0.03
N VAL A 706 19.36 5.82 1.30
CA VAL A 706 20.24 4.74 1.74
C VAL A 706 19.47 3.76 2.60
N LEU A 707 19.78 2.47 2.44
CA LEU A 707 19.23 1.41 3.28
C LEU A 707 19.66 1.65 4.74
N PRO A 708 18.75 1.66 5.72
CA PRO A 708 19.10 1.83 7.12
C PRO A 708 19.95 0.66 7.62
N GLY A 709 20.80 0.93 8.58
CA GLY A 709 21.58 -0.10 9.27
C GLY A 709 20.73 -1.14 9.97
N ARG A 710 21.39 -2.15 10.52
CA ARG A 710 20.74 -3.22 11.30
C ARG A 710 19.92 -2.63 12.43
N SER A 711 18.67 -3.11 12.57
CA SER A 711 17.83 -2.86 13.72
C SER A 711 17.48 -4.14 14.47
N VAL A 712 17.43 -4.03 15.78
CA VAL A 712 17.05 -5.12 16.68
C VAL A 712 15.86 -4.66 17.51
N ASN A 713 14.88 -5.53 17.69
CA ASN A 713 13.77 -5.32 18.62
C ASN A 713 13.53 -6.57 19.47
N LEU A 714 13.26 -6.33 20.74
CA LEU A 714 12.82 -7.35 21.70
C LEU A 714 11.38 -7.01 22.08
N THR A 715 10.47 -7.95 21.87
CA THR A 715 9.05 -7.79 22.14
C THR A 715 8.56 -8.87 23.08
N MET A 716 7.78 -8.49 24.09
CA MET A 716 7.08 -9.41 24.97
C MET A 716 5.58 -9.19 24.84
N THR A 717 4.83 -10.26 24.62
CA THR A 717 3.36 -10.25 24.64
C THR A 717 2.87 -11.23 25.68
N SER A 718 2.10 -10.74 26.66
CA SER A 718 1.45 -11.56 27.69
C SER A 718 -0.04 -11.61 27.45
N SER A 719 -0.60 -12.82 27.39
CA SER A 719 -2.01 -13.08 27.13
C SER A 719 -2.73 -13.56 28.40
N PHE A 720 -3.89 -12.97 28.69
CA PHE A 720 -4.69 -13.21 29.90
C PHE A 720 -6.06 -13.80 29.55
#